data_8f8a477098816afdc858c2bde701b3f2
#
_entry.id   8f8a477098816afdc858c2bde701b3f2
#
_cell.length_a   1.000
_cell.length_b   1.000
_cell.length_c   1.000
_cell.angle_alpha   90.00
_cell.angle_beta   90.00
_cell.angle_gamma   90.00
#
_symmetry.space_group_name_H-M   'P 1'
#
loop_
_entity.id
_entity.type
_entity.pdbx_description
1 polymer ?
#
loop_
_entity_poly.entity_id
_entity_poly.type
_entity_poly.pdbx_seq_one_letter_code
_entity_poly.pdbx_strand_id
1 'polypeptide(L)'
;MCGICGFTGNLAGWNLEKNTSADAALLSRSAQNTKVKITGHPENAEGRRQVLTNMMNRIIHRGPDGAGQYIDSGISMGFRRLSIIDLKGGDQPMATADGSRVITFNGEIYNYRELREDLKIKGHTFLTNSDTEVLLHGYTEYGPRILNRLRGMFAFVIWDARRRELFGARDMFGIKPFYYAEIEGNFVYGSEIKSILEYPGYDRQVNLQALEQYMSFQYSVLPETFFRGIFRLPAGHYMVWKNGKLKIHRYFDPMLTPRPVGKKRSIGTAAASDKNDGRNRADNAGQTDEKKSADHAHKRLVNQIDRAVQESIMYHMVSDVEVASLLSSGVDSSYVAANFGGAKTFTVGFDYETYNEIPYAEALSKEVGIENYSKIITTKEYWEEFPRIQYFMDEPLADASAAALYFVDREASKHVKVILSGEGSDELFGGYVIYHEPLSLDAYQKIPKVLRRAAASVVSRIPGHPKGKGFIMRGSKSVEERFIGNANVFTVKQRNKVLRHTSPHSDPKYLTAPFYKRVKDLTDTEKMQYIDLNFWLQGDILLKADKMSMAHGLESRVPFLDRGVYMVAKDLPLEEKISDTNTKTAFREAAHRYMPAAAAEKKKLGFPVPIRIWLRQDKYYNIVKKAFCSKEAEIFFHTDELMKLLDAHRAGKEDYSRHIWNVYTFLVWYRQYFVPGACAVSLEDELAMEHMHEDKNREVLNA
;
A
#
# COMPACT_ATOMS: atom_id res chain seq x y z
N MET A 1 14.13 6.33 0.91
CA MET A 1 13.78 4.91 1.21
C MET A 1 14.85 3.97 0.73
N CYS A 2 14.87 2.74 1.25
CA CYS A 2 16.00 1.85 1.06
C CYS A 2 15.52 0.43 0.73
N GLY A 3 16.46 -0.46 0.45
CA GLY A 3 16.22 -1.89 0.36
C GLY A 3 17.00 -2.62 1.45
N ILE A 4 16.34 -3.47 2.22
CA ILE A 4 16.97 -4.34 3.20
C ILE A 4 16.81 -5.80 2.77
N CYS A 5 17.83 -6.62 3.01
CA CYS A 5 17.76 -8.07 2.87
C CYS A 5 18.78 -8.76 3.78
N GLY A 6 18.62 -10.05 4.00
CA GLY A 6 19.58 -10.79 4.79
C GLY A 6 19.08 -12.17 5.21
N PHE A 7 19.96 -12.88 5.89
CA PHE A 7 19.68 -14.23 6.36
C PHE A 7 20.54 -14.62 7.57
N THR A 8 20.00 -15.52 8.41
CA THR A 8 20.72 -16.08 9.58
C THR A 8 21.48 -17.35 9.19
N GLY A 9 22.43 -17.76 10.04
CA GLY A 9 23.10 -19.05 9.97
C GLY A 9 24.20 -19.17 8.93
N ASN A 10 24.65 -20.40 8.70
CA ASN A 10 25.68 -20.77 7.75
C ASN A 10 25.04 -21.43 6.52
N LEU A 11 25.65 -21.23 5.33
CA LEU A 11 25.29 -21.92 4.09
C LEU A 11 25.96 -23.32 4.06
N ALA A 12 25.48 -24.23 4.88
CA ALA A 12 26.04 -25.58 4.92
C ALA A 12 25.85 -26.30 3.56
N GLY A 13 26.93 -26.80 2.97
CA GLY A 13 26.88 -27.55 1.70
C GLY A 13 26.78 -26.69 0.42
N TRP A 14 26.75 -25.37 0.52
CA TRP A 14 26.73 -24.48 -0.64
C TRP A 14 28.14 -24.40 -1.26
N ASN A 15 28.26 -24.78 -2.54
CA ASN A 15 29.50 -24.75 -3.28
C ASN A 15 29.47 -23.65 -4.35
N LEU A 16 30.35 -22.66 -4.22
CA LEU A 16 30.54 -21.55 -5.16
C LEU A 16 30.75 -22.02 -6.61
N GLU A 17 31.49 -23.08 -6.82
CA GLU A 17 31.85 -23.57 -8.17
C GLU A 17 30.68 -24.13 -8.98
N LYS A 18 29.62 -24.60 -8.30
CA LYS A 18 28.43 -25.17 -8.99
C LYS A 18 27.38 -24.13 -9.38
N ASN A 19 27.44 -22.92 -8.84
CA ASN A 19 26.41 -21.88 -9.01
C ASN A 19 26.91 -20.61 -9.70
N THR A 20 28.08 -20.63 -10.35
CA THR A 20 28.53 -19.55 -11.22
C THR A 20 27.74 -19.58 -12.52
N SER A 21 26.64 -18.83 -12.58
CA SER A 21 25.97 -18.49 -13.84
C SER A 21 26.82 -17.53 -14.66
N ALA A 22 26.53 -17.39 -15.96
CA ALA A 22 27.16 -16.41 -16.86
C ALA A 22 27.16 -14.97 -16.35
N ASP A 23 26.36 -14.68 -15.32
CA ASP A 23 26.20 -13.39 -14.65
C ASP A 23 27.31 -13.06 -13.63
N ALA A 24 28.19 -14.01 -13.30
CA ALA A 24 29.22 -13.83 -12.25
C ALA A 24 30.22 -12.69 -12.60
N ALA A 25 30.51 -12.47 -13.88
CA ALA A 25 31.39 -11.39 -14.32
C ALA A 25 30.73 -10.00 -14.18
N LEU A 26 29.43 -9.90 -14.39
CA LEU A 26 28.65 -8.69 -14.19
C LEU A 26 28.51 -8.34 -12.70
N LEU A 27 28.28 -9.35 -11.85
CA LEU A 27 28.15 -9.20 -10.41
C LEU A 27 29.43 -8.71 -9.72
N SER A 28 30.62 -9.04 -10.28
CA SER A 28 31.91 -8.58 -9.74
C SER A 28 32.14 -7.07 -9.85
N ARG A 29 31.52 -6.39 -10.80
CA ARG A 29 31.63 -4.94 -10.99
C ARG A 29 30.82 -4.14 -9.97
N SER A 30 29.62 -4.58 -9.62
CA SER A 30 28.74 -3.94 -8.61
C SER A 30 29.31 -4.03 -7.19
N ALA A 31 30.15 -5.03 -6.91
CA ALA A 31 30.75 -5.21 -5.58
C ALA A 31 31.83 -4.19 -5.20
N GLN A 32 32.36 -3.40 -6.15
CA GLN A 32 33.49 -2.49 -5.89
C GLN A 32 33.14 -1.30 -5.00
N ASN A 33 31.89 -0.85 -4.98
CA ASN A 33 31.42 0.30 -4.19
C ASN A 33 30.68 -0.10 -2.89
N THR A 34 30.59 -1.41 -2.58
CA THR A 34 29.86 -1.88 -1.40
C THR A 34 30.75 -1.82 -0.15
N LYS A 35 30.37 -1.06 0.87
CA LYS A 35 31.03 -1.08 2.19
C LYS A 35 30.73 -2.41 2.88
N VAL A 36 31.75 -3.26 3.04
CA VAL A 36 31.63 -4.58 3.67
C VAL A 36 32.27 -4.56 5.06
N LYS A 37 31.52 -4.95 6.07
CA LYS A 37 32.04 -5.18 7.43
C LYS A 37 31.86 -6.65 7.79
N ILE A 38 32.97 -7.38 7.86
CA ILE A 38 33.03 -8.77 8.34
C ILE A 38 33.62 -8.76 9.76
N THR A 39 32.92 -9.36 10.72
CA THR A 39 33.38 -9.46 12.12
C THR A 39 33.50 -10.91 12.53
N GLY A 40 34.59 -11.24 13.24
CA GLY A 40 34.97 -12.63 13.58
C GLY A 40 35.53 -13.37 12.36
N HIS A 41 35.48 -14.70 12.42
CA HIS A 41 35.83 -15.59 11.29
C HIS A 41 34.64 -16.48 10.94
N PRO A 42 33.62 -15.94 10.27
CA PRO A 42 32.44 -16.73 9.91
C PRO A 42 32.81 -17.82 8.91
N GLU A 43 32.35 -19.03 9.16
CA GLU A 43 32.47 -20.12 8.19
C GLU A 43 31.80 -19.71 6.87
N ASN A 44 32.45 -20.03 5.76
CA ASN A 44 31.96 -19.74 4.42
C ASN A 44 31.63 -18.24 4.16
N ALA A 45 32.44 -17.32 4.69
CA ALA A 45 32.19 -15.87 4.59
C ALA A 45 32.02 -15.38 3.14
N GLU A 46 32.82 -15.87 2.20
CA GLU A 46 32.77 -15.47 0.80
C GLU A 46 31.49 -15.97 0.12
N GLY A 47 31.09 -17.20 0.38
CA GLY A 47 29.80 -17.73 -0.12
C GLY A 47 28.61 -16.92 0.39
N ARG A 48 28.63 -16.59 1.69
CA ARG A 48 27.59 -15.75 2.32
C ARG A 48 27.56 -14.34 1.72
N ARG A 49 28.73 -13.76 1.46
CA ARG A 49 28.88 -12.47 0.80
C ARG A 49 28.27 -12.49 -0.61
N GLN A 50 28.58 -13.55 -1.38
CA GLN A 50 28.04 -13.69 -2.75
C GLN A 50 26.52 -13.79 -2.76
N VAL A 51 25.92 -14.64 -1.92
CA VAL A 51 24.46 -14.75 -1.80
C VAL A 51 23.85 -13.41 -1.41
N LEU A 52 24.43 -12.73 -0.42
CA LEU A 52 23.95 -11.44 0.04
C LEU A 52 24.02 -10.38 -1.07
N THR A 53 25.09 -10.39 -1.87
CA THR A 53 25.25 -9.50 -3.04
C THR A 53 24.17 -9.77 -4.07
N ASN A 54 23.87 -11.03 -4.38
CA ASN A 54 22.81 -11.39 -5.32
C ASN A 54 21.43 -10.88 -4.83
N MET A 55 21.12 -11.09 -3.53
CA MET A 55 19.90 -10.57 -2.92
C MET A 55 19.80 -9.05 -3.02
N MET A 56 20.89 -8.33 -2.76
CA MET A 56 20.97 -6.87 -2.84
C MET A 56 20.81 -6.35 -4.27
N ASN A 57 21.33 -7.06 -5.26
CA ASN A 57 21.25 -6.66 -6.65
C ASN A 57 19.81 -6.67 -7.19
N ARG A 58 18.95 -7.57 -6.68
CA ARG A 58 17.53 -7.59 -7.04
C ARG A 58 16.72 -6.41 -6.48
N ILE A 59 17.29 -5.61 -5.60
CA ILE A 59 16.64 -4.45 -4.99
C ILE A 59 17.45 -3.15 -5.17
N ILE A 60 18.30 -3.05 -6.18
CA ILE A 60 19.07 -1.85 -6.53
C ILE A 60 18.14 -0.65 -6.75
N HIS A 61 17.06 -0.85 -7.49
CA HIS A 61 16.07 0.18 -7.80
C HIS A 61 15.50 0.87 -6.54
N ARG A 62 15.49 0.20 -5.39
CA ARG A 62 15.03 0.80 -4.13
C ARG A 62 16.03 1.77 -3.52
N GLY A 63 17.32 1.55 -3.77
CA GLY A 63 18.38 2.37 -3.19
C GLY A 63 19.64 2.37 -4.05
N PRO A 64 19.64 3.15 -5.14
CA PRO A 64 20.76 3.20 -6.07
C PRO A 64 21.94 4.03 -5.61
N ASP A 65 21.81 4.84 -4.53
CA ASP A 65 22.83 5.79 -4.09
C ASP A 65 23.99 5.13 -3.30
N GLY A 66 23.80 3.90 -2.81
CA GLY A 66 24.86 3.22 -2.06
C GLY A 66 24.47 1.83 -1.58
N ALA A 67 25.47 1.08 -1.14
CA ALA A 67 25.31 -0.28 -0.66
C ALA A 67 26.17 -0.56 0.58
N GLY A 68 25.70 -1.45 1.45
CA GLY A 68 26.45 -1.89 2.61
C GLY A 68 26.13 -3.32 3.01
N GLN A 69 27.12 -4.01 3.58
CA GLN A 69 27.01 -5.38 4.08
C GLN A 69 27.61 -5.50 5.48
N TYR A 70 26.95 -6.30 6.31
CA TYR A 70 27.47 -6.76 7.59
C TYR A 70 27.36 -8.27 7.66
N ILE A 71 28.45 -8.95 8.01
CA ILE A 71 28.50 -10.40 8.12
C ILE A 71 29.23 -10.78 9.41
N ASP A 72 28.57 -11.57 10.25
CA ASP A 72 29.17 -12.22 11.43
C ASP A 72 28.86 -13.72 11.47
N SER A 73 29.20 -14.42 12.54
CA SER A 73 28.95 -15.86 12.68
C SER A 73 27.45 -16.24 12.71
N GLY A 74 26.54 -15.31 12.92
CA GLY A 74 25.11 -15.57 13.09
C GLY A 74 24.21 -15.00 12.00
N ILE A 75 24.68 -13.95 11.30
CA ILE A 75 23.85 -13.24 10.33
C ILE A 75 24.63 -12.65 9.16
N SER A 76 23.95 -12.46 8.05
CA SER A 76 24.36 -11.64 6.92
C SER A 76 23.27 -10.60 6.65
N MET A 77 23.61 -9.30 6.69
CA MET A 77 22.70 -8.18 6.52
C MET A 77 23.16 -7.32 5.36
N GLY A 78 22.27 -7.09 4.39
CA GLY A 78 22.49 -6.28 3.19
C GLY A 78 21.58 -5.07 3.16
N PHE A 79 22.09 -3.99 2.57
CA PHE A 79 21.41 -2.71 2.49
C PHE A 79 21.67 -2.03 1.15
N ARG A 80 20.61 -1.48 0.55
CA ARG A 80 20.64 -0.57 -0.59
C ARG A 80 20.08 0.77 -0.18
N ARG A 81 20.82 1.86 -0.38
CA ARG A 81 20.54 3.20 0.13
C ARG A 81 19.92 4.11 -0.93
N LEU A 82 18.81 4.74 -0.59
CA LEU A 82 18.37 6.00 -1.19
C LEU A 82 18.60 7.11 -0.15
N SER A 83 19.50 8.02 -0.45
CA SER A 83 19.97 9.04 0.51
C SER A 83 18.99 10.20 0.59
N ILE A 84 18.35 10.38 1.75
CA ILE A 84 17.33 11.39 2.02
C ILE A 84 17.64 12.18 3.29
N ILE A 85 17.96 11.51 4.40
CA ILE A 85 18.40 12.12 5.67
C ILE A 85 19.85 11.76 5.92
N ASP A 86 20.63 12.74 6.39
CA ASP A 86 22.06 12.64 6.64
C ASP A 86 22.84 12.04 5.46
N LEU A 87 22.89 12.78 4.37
CA LEU A 87 23.44 12.31 3.09
C LEU A 87 24.85 11.71 3.20
N LYS A 88 25.65 12.16 4.19
CA LYS A 88 27.04 11.72 4.41
C LYS A 88 27.19 10.66 5.50
N GLY A 89 26.38 10.72 6.57
CA GLY A 89 26.54 9.88 7.79
C GLY A 89 25.55 8.74 7.92
N GLY A 90 24.48 8.70 7.11
CA GLY A 90 23.39 7.72 7.24
C GLY A 90 23.67 6.34 6.61
N ASP A 91 24.93 5.93 6.48
CA ASP A 91 25.27 4.62 5.90
C ASP A 91 24.83 3.45 6.80
N GLN A 92 24.36 2.38 6.16
CA GLN A 92 23.91 1.15 6.80
C GLN A 92 24.56 -0.08 6.14
N PRO A 93 24.64 -1.22 6.84
CA PRO A 93 24.21 -1.53 8.21
C PRO A 93 24.93 -0.69 9.26
N MET A 94 24.19 -0.12 10.23
CA MET A 94 24.72 0.75 11.27
C MET A 94 24.84 -0.02 12.59
N ALA A 95 25.98 0.14 13.30
CA ALA A 95 26.24 -0.56 14.55
C ALA A 95 26.31 0.42 15.74
N THR A 96 25.94 -0.06 16.95
CA THR A 96 26.27 0.63 18.19
C THR A 96 27.79 0.74 18.37
N ALA A 97 28.25 1.71 19.15
CA ALA A 97 29.69 1.95 19.37
C ALA A 97 30.43 0.71 19.89
N ASP A 98 29.78 -0.12 20.71
CA ASP A 98 30.33 -1.38 21.25
C ASP A 98 30.17 -2.57 20.27
N GLY A 99 29.57 -2.34 19.06
CA GLY A 99 29.33 -3.36 18.05
C GLY A 99 28.31 -4.43 18.44
N SER A 100 27.63 -4.29 19.58
CA SER A 100 26.73 -5.34 20.11
C SER A 100 25.41 -5.42 19.34
N ARG A 101 24.97 -4.34 18.69
CA ARG A 101 23.75 -4.30 17.90
C ARG A 101 24.02 -3.69 16.53
N VAL A 102 23.36 -4.25 15.52
CA VAL A 102 23.47 -3.77 14.13
C VAL A 102 22.08 -3.66 13.54
N ILE A 103 21.78 -2.55 12.85
CA ILE A 103 20.48 -2.28 12.23
C ILE A 103 20.60 -2.17 10.72
N THR A 104 19.58 -2.70 10.00
CA THR A 104 19.21 -2.28 8.66
C THR A 104 17.77 -1.77 8.68
N PHE A 105 17.52 -0.60 8.07
CA PHE A 105 16.28 0.14 8.17
C PHE A 105 15.86 0.69 6.81
N ASN A 106 14.64 0.37 6.40
CA ASN A 106 13.94 0.92 5.26
C ASN A 106 12.77 1.76 5.75
N GLY A 107 12.89 3.08 5.73
CA GLY A 107 11.83 3.97 6.19
C GLY A 107 12.35 5.35 6.60
N GLU A 108 11.51 6.08 7.32
CA GLU A 108 11.78 7.39 7.91
C GLU A 108 11.11 7.49 9.28
N ILE A 109 11.83 7.99 10.28
CA ILE A 109 11.30 8.30 11.62
C ILE A 109 11.17 9.81 11.74
N TYR A 110 10.00 10.33 11.45
CA TYR A 110 9.77 11.78 11.36
C TYR A 110 10.01 12.54 12.66
N ASN A 111 9.75 11.92 13.82
CA ASN A 111 10.01 12.52 15.14
C ASN A 111 11.38 12.13 15.71
N TYR A 112 12.39 11.85 14.84
CA TYR A 112 13.70 11.44 15.32
C TYR A 112 14.43 12.53 16.11
N ARG A 113 14.18 13.80 15.80
CA ARG A 113 14.83 14.91 16.50
C ARG A 113 14.42 14.99 17.96
N GLU A 114 13.13 14.86 18.24
CA GLU A 114 12.57 14.83 19.60
C GLU A 114 13.04 13.60 20.38
N LEU A 115 13.05 12.44 19.72
CA LEU A 115 13.55 11.19 20.32
C LEU A 115 15.05 11.28 20.63
N ARG A 116 15.82 11.94 19.77
CA ARG A 116 17.25 12.16 19.95
C ARG A 116 17.53 12.97 21.23
N GLU A 117 16.80 14.06 21.45
CA GLU A 117 16.96 14.89 22.65
C GLU A 117 16.55 14.12 23.91
N ASP A 118 15.48 13.34 23.88
CA ASP A 118 15.10 12.45 24.98
C ASP A 118 16.20 11.39 25.30
N LEU A 119 16.81 10.82 24.29
CA LEU A 119 17.89 9.83 24.44
C LEU A 119 19.18 10.47 24.93
N LYS A 120 19.52 11.72 24.52
CA LYS A 120 20.67 12.48 25.05
C LYS A 120 20.54 12.72 26.57
N ILE A 121 19.33 13.10 27.03
CA ILE A 121 19.06 13.25 28.47
C ILE A 121 19.31 11.94 29.24
N LYS A 122 19.14 10.79 28.58
CA LYS A 122 19.41 9.46 29.15
C LYS A 122 20.86 9.01 29.02
N GLY A 123 21.74 9.86 28.50
CA GLY A 123 23.17 9.58 28.39
C GLY A 123 23.62 8.95 27.08
N HIS A 124 22.75 8.82 26.08
CA HIS A 124 23.16 8.37 24.75
C HIS A 124 23.94 9.45 24.00
N THR A 125 25.00 9.04 23.31
CA THR A 125 25.81 9.90 22.41
C THR A 125 25.58 9.48 20.97
N PHE A 126 25.61 10.46 20.07
CA PHE A 126 25.32 10.25 18.64
C PHE A 126 26.52 10.67 17.79
N LEU A 127 26.83 9.89 16.78
CA LEU A 127 27.92 10.11 15.82
C LEU A 127 27.41 10.69 14.50
N THR A 128 26.14 10.47 14.17
CA THR A 128 25.51 10.90 12.92
C THR A 128 24.30 11.81 13.18
N ASN A 129 23.71 12.36 12.14
CA ASN A 129 22.43 13.06 12.21
C ASN A 129 21.26 12.21 11.73
N SER A 130 21.50 10.91 11.50
CA SER A 130 20.54 9.97 10.96
C SER A 130 19.45 9.62 11.97
N ASP A 131 18.25 9.44 11.47
CA ASP A 131 17.12 8.84 12.19
C ASP A 131 17.37 7.34 12.49
N THR A 132 18.16 6.67 11.65
CA THR A 132 18.59 5.27 11.87
C THR A 132 19.35 5.09 13.18
N GLU A 133 20.28 6.01 13.50
CA GLU A 133 21.03 5.98 14.76
C GLU A 133 20.10 6.20 15.95
N VAL A 134 19.15 7.12 15.81
CA VAL A 134 18.12 7.38 16.84
C VAL A 134 17.26 6.14 17.09
N LEU A 135 16.85 5.44 16.03
CA LEU A 135 16.09 4.20 16.14
C LEU A 135 16.90 3.10 16.85
N LEU A 136 18.19 2.93 16.52
CA LEU A 136 19.07 1.94 17.13
C LEU A 136 19.28 2.21 18.62
N HIS A 137 19.55 3.46 19.01
CA HIS A 137 19.66 3.88 20.40
C HIS A 137 18.32 3.78 21.14
N GLY A 138 17.21 4.14 20.49
CA GLY A 138 15.87 4.00 21.03
C GLY A 138 15.50 2.54 21.32
N TYR A 139 15.86 1.61 20.43
CA TYR A 139 15.69 0.17 20.71
C TYR A 139 16.61 -0.30 21.87
N THR A 140 17.81 0.22 21.95
CA THR A 140 18.74 -0.10 23.04
C THR A 140 18.18 0.32 24.41
N GLU A 141 17.54 1.49 24.48
CA GLU A 141 16.94 2.04 25.71
C GLU A 141 15.59 1.39 26.06
N TYR A 142 14.70 1.28 25.09
CA TYR A 142 13.29 0.91 25.33
C TYR A 142 12.92 -0.51 24.91
N GLY A 143 13.81 -1.22 24.19
CA GLY A 143 13.48 -2.49 23.54
C GLY A 143 12.28 -2.34 22.58
N PRO A 144 11.41 -3.36 22.49
CA PRO A 144 10.23 -3.30 21.61
C PRO A 144 9.25 -2.15 21.91
N ARG A 145 9.29 -1.56 23.13
CA ARG A 145 8.44 -0.42 23.51
C ARG A 145 8.73 0.85 22.71
N ILE A 146 9.91 0.93 22.06
CA ILE A 146 10.23 2.05 21.15
C ILE A 146 9.15 2.22 20.05
N LEU A 147 8.57 1.13 19.55
CA LEU A 147 7.55 1.13 18.49
C LEU A 147 6.34 2.01 18.83
N ASN A 148 6.00 2.15 20.12
CA ASN A 148 4.92 3.02 20.59
C ASN A 148 5.30 4.50 20.64
N ARG A 149 6.57 4.83 20.45
CA ARG A 149 7.10 6.21 20.47
C ARG A 149 7.42 6.73 19.07
N LEU A 150 7.54 5.83 18.10
CA LEU A 150 7.84 6.17 16.71
C LEU A 150 6.65 6.86 16.02
N ARG A 151 6.96 7.90 15.28
CA ARG A 151 6.11 8.55 14.29
C ARG A 151 6.84 8.45 12.97
N GLY A 152 6.38 7.60 12.07
CA GLY A 152 7.11 7.30 10.83
C GLY A 152 6.56 6.09 10.09
N MET A 153 7.19 5.80 8.98
CA MET A 153 6.97 4.63 8.14
C MET A 153 8.23 3.77 8.15
N PHE A 154 8.12 2.47 8.42
CA PHE A 154 9.30 1.65 8.62
C PHE A 154 9.11 0.16 8.42
N ALA A 155 10.19 -0.45 7.94
CA ALA A 155 10.52 -1.86 8.10
C ALA A 155 12.00 -1.95 8.46
N PHE A 156 12.35 -2.56 9.57
CA PHE A 156 13.74 -2.67 10.01
C PHE A 156 14.03 -3.99 10.69
N VAL A 157 15.32 -4.30 10.75
CA VAL A 157 15.86 -5.47 11.44
C VAL A 157 17.03 -5.03 12.30
N ILE A 158 17.05 -5.48 13.56
CA ILE A 158 18.15 -5.28 14.50
C ILE A 158 18.69 -6.66 14.91
N TRP A 159 19.98 -6.87 14.68
CA TRP A 159 20.71 -8.03 15.18
C TRP A 159 21.38 -7.70 16.52
N ASP A 160 21.06 -8.44 17.57
CA ASP A 160 21.78 -8.41 18.86
C ASP A 160 22.79 -9.56 18.88
N ALA A 161 24.06 -9.25 18.64
CA ALA A 161 25.14 -10.23 18.55
C ALA A 161 25.41 -10.95 19.88
N ARG A 162 25.17 -10.27 21.03
CA ARG A 162 25.37 -10.87 22.37
C ARG A 162 24.27 -11.90 22.69
N ARG A 163 23.02 -11.60 22.29
CA ARG A 163 21.85 -12.47 22.52
C ARG A 163 21.64 -13.48 21.41
N ARG A 164 22.33 -13.31 20.26
CA ARG A 164 22.09 -14.03 19.01
C ARG A 164 20.61 -14.02 18.65
N GLU A 165 20.05 -12.81 18.64
CA GLU A 165 18.62 -12.56 18.47
C GLU A 165 18.40 -11.52 17.35
N LEU A 166 17.48 -11.84 16.45
CA LEU A 166 17.04 -10.93 15.41
C LEU A 166 15.68 -10.35 15.78
N PHE A 167 15.61 -9.04 15.91
CA PHE A 167 14.37 -8.31 16.09
C PHE A 167 14.02 -7.63 14.78
N GLY A 168 12.77 -7.79 14.29
CA GLY A 168 12.28 -7.11 13.10
C GLY A 168 10.93 -6.47 13.38
N ALA A 169 10.65 -5.30 12.78
CA ALA A 169 9.37 -4.62 12.95
C ALA A 169 8.89 -3.97 11.65
N ARG A 170 7.57 -3.86 11.52
CA ARG A 170 6.87 -3.19 10.43
C ARG A 170 5.92 -2.13 10.98
N ASP A 171 5.80 -0.99 10.33
CA ASP A 171 5.00 0.15 10.79
C ASP A 171 3.51 -0.16 10.98
N MET A 172 2.80 0.78 11.59
CA MET A 172 1.40 0.66 12.04
C MET A 172 0.45 0.22 10.92
N PHE A 173 0.62 0.76 9.71
CA PHE A 173 -0.28 0.51 8.58
C PHE A 173 0.33 -0.40 7.52
N GLY A 174 1.63 -0.79 7.67
CA GLY A 174 2.35 -1.60 6.69
C GLY A 174 2.73 -0.81 5.44
N ILE A 175 3.07 0.48 5.60
CA ILE A 175 3.52 1.36 4.52
C ILE A 175 4.78 0.78 3.88
N LYS A 176 5.74 0.32 4.71
CA LYS A 176 6.94 -0.33 4.20
C LYS A 176 6.80 -1.85 4.15
N PRO A 177 7.24 -2.48 3.03
CA PRO A 177 7.16 -3.93 2.89
C PRO A 177 8.20 -4.65 3.75
N PHE A 178 7.83 -5.83 4.26
CA PHE A 178 8.72 -6.76 4.93
C PHE A 178 8.28 -8.20 4.63
N TYR A 179 9.14 -8.95 3.94
CA TYR A 179 8.92 -10.36 3.61
C TYR A 179 9.93 -11.25 4.29
N TYR A 180 9.56 -12.49 4.60
CA TYR A 180 10.45 -13.46 5.21
C TYR A 180 10.12 -14.90 4.80
N ALA A 181 11.10 -15.76 4.94
CA ALA A 181 10.97 -17.22 4.75
C ALA A 181 11.85 -17.96 5.77
N GLU A 182 11.49 -19.20 6.05
CA GLU A 182 12.35 -20.16 6.74
C GLU A 182 12.80 -21.19 5.70
N ILE A 183 14.09 -21.18 5.37
CA ILE A 183 14.67 -22.05 4.34
C ILE A 183 15.82 -22.83 4.98
N GLU A 184 15.72 -24.14 4.99
CA GLU A 184 16.74 -25.06 5.57
C GLU A 184 17.18 -24.64 7.01
N GLY A 185 16.20 -24.21 7.83
CA GLY A 185 16.44 -23.79 9.22
C GLY A 185 17.02 -22.38 9.38
N ASN A 186 17.26 -21.65 8.29
CA ASN A 186 17.68 -20.26 8.29
C ASN A 186 16.50 -19.33 8.11
N PHE A 187 16.52 -18.19 8.79
CA PHE A 187 15.58 -17.11 8.60
C PHE A 187 16.11 -16.18 7.50
N VAL A 188 15.35 -16.01 6.43
CA VAL A 188 15.67 -15.15 5.28
C VAL A 188 14.67 -14.04 5.20
N TYR A 189 15.09 -12.79 4.95
CA TYR A 189 14.20 -11.64 4.89
C TYR A 189 14.57 -10.66 3.77
N GLY A 190 13.61 -9.84 3.37
CA GLY A 190 13.82 -8.80 2.38
C GLY A 190 12.68 -7.79 2.29
N SER A 191 12.99 -6.61 1.78
CA SER A 191 11.99 -5.60 1.39
C SER A 191 11.15 -6.06 0.22
N GLU A 192 11.69 -6.94 -0.62
CA GLU A 192 11.02 -7.48 -1.80
C GLU A 192 11.25 -8.99 -1.92
N ILE A 193 10.24 -9.69 -2.44
CA ILE A 193 10.26 -11.15 -2.59
C ILE A 193 11.41 -11.57 -3.51
N LYS A 194 11.65 -10.82 -4.60
CA LYS A 194 12.69 -11.15 -5.58
C LYS A 194 14.09 -11.25 -4.96
N SER A 195 14.37 -10.56 -3.87
CA SER A 195 15.63 -10.72 -3.14
C SER A 195 15.71 -12.06 -2.41
N ILE A 196 14.61 -12.53 -1.83
CA ILE A 196 14.54 -13.84 -1.14
C ILE A 196 14.69 -14.98 -2.15
N LEU A 197 14.21 -14.80 -3.40
CA LEU A 197 14.32 -15.81 -4.45
C LEU A 197 15.77 -16.12 -4.86
N GLU A 198 16.74 -15.24 -4.53
CA GLU A 198 18.16 -15.45 -4.75
C GLU A 198 18.83 -16.27 -3.64
N TYR A 199 18.12 -16.58 -2.56
CA TYR A 199 18.66 -17.44 -1.49
C TYR A 199 18.70 -18.90 -1.94
N PRO A 200 19.85 -19.60 -1.80
CA PRO A 200 20.00 -20.99 -2.20
C PRO A 200 19.02 -21.91 -1.47
N GLY A 201 18.58 -22.96 -2.16
CA GLY A 201 17.64 -23.94 -1.59
C GLY A 201 16.17 -23.51 -1.64
N TYR A 202 15.85 -22.29 -2.08
CA TYR A 202 14.45 -21.93 -2.27
C TYR A 202 13.88 -22.53 -3.57
N ASP A 203 12.85 -23.39 -3.42
CA ASP A 203 12.09 -23.95 -4.55
C ASP A 203 10.89 -23.06 -4.89
N ARG A 204 10.87 -22.50 -6.10
CA ARG A 204 9.81 -21.59 -6.56
C ARG A 204 8.55 -22.35 -6.91
N GLN A 205 7.54 -22.24 -6.06
CA GLN A 205 6.21 -22.80 -6.29
C GLN A 205 5.12 -21.75 -6.11
N VAL A 206 4.09 -21.79 -6.98
CA VAL A 206 2.92 -20.93 -6.86
C VAL A 206 2.03 -21.39 -5.71
N ASN A 207 1.64 -20.46 -4.84
CA ASN A 207 0.63 -20.71 -3.83
C ASN A 207 -0.78 -20.65 -4.47
N LEU A 208 -1.38 -21.81 -4.71
CA LEU A 208 -2.70 -21.90 -5.33
C LEU A 208 -3.84 -21.33 -4.45
N GLN A 209 -3.66 -21.32 -3.12
CA GLN A 209 -4.63 -20.67 -2.23
C GLN A 209 -4.57 -19.15 -2.38
N ALA A 210 -3.38 -18.56 -2.56
CA ALA A 210 -3.22 -17.15 -2.86
C ALA A 210 -3.91 -16.78 -4.18
N LEU A 211 -3.72 -17.58 -5.25
CA LEU A 211 -4.43 -17.39 -6.51
C LEU A 211 -5.96 -17.45 -6.33
N GLU A 212 -6.44 -18.40 -5.56
CA GLU A 212 -7.87 -18.59 -5.33
C GLU A 212 -8.49 -17.36 -4.62
N GLN A 213 -7.80 -16.78 -3.62
CA GLN A 213 -8.25 -15.57 -2.94
C GLN A 213 -8.09 -14.32 -3.82
N TYR A 214 -6.98 -14.22 -4.55
CA TYR A 214 -6.73 -13.13 -5.49
C TYR A 214 -7.85 -12.96 -6.53
N MET A 215 -8.43 -14.05 -7.02
CA MET A 215 -9.55 -13.96 -7.96
C MET A 215 -10.74 -13.16 -7.39
N SER A 216 -10.93 -13.17 -6.08
CA SER A 216 -11.96 -12.38 -5.42
C SER A 216 -11.46 -10.98 -5.02
N PHE A 217 -10.26 -10.86 -4.45
CA PHE A 217 -9.73 -9.62 -3.89
C PHE A 217 -8.93 -8.75 -4.88
N GLN A 218 -8.51 -9.28 -6.06
CA GLN A 218 -7.60 -8.66 -7.05
C GLN A 218 -6.17 -8.36 -6.56
N TYR A 219 -5.82 -8.71 -5.32
CA TYR A 219 -4.51 -8.57 -4.70
C TYR A 219 -4.26 -9.71 -3.70
N SER A 220 -3.01 -9.86 -3.24
CA SER A 220 -2.62 -10.87 -2.26
C SER A 220 -3.11 -10.52 -0.86
N VAL A 221 -3.91 -11.38 -0.23
CA VAL A 221 -4.54 -11.15 1.07
C VAL A 221 -4.08 -12.10 2.17
N LEU A 222 -3.40 -13.19 1.80
CA LEU A 222 -2.92 -14.16 2.78
C LEU A 222 -1.63 -13.66 3.44
N PRO A 223 -1.32 -14.11 4.66
CA PRO A 223 0.02 -13.93 5.24
C PRO A 223 1.11 -14.57 4.37
N GLU A 224 0.86 -15.76 3.81
CA GLU A 224 1.71 -16.41 2.82
C GLU A 224 1.47 -15.80 1.44
N THR A 225 2.55 -15.43 0.77
CA THR A 225 2.51 -14.76 -0.53
C THR A 225 2.12 -15.70 -1.67
N PHE A 226 2.16 -15.22 -2.91
CA PHE A 226 2.05 -16.06 -4.11
C PHE A 226 3.22 -17.04 -4.28
N PHE A 227 4.32 -16.82 -3.58
CA PHE A 227 5.45 -17.73 -3.50
C PHE A 227 5.32 -18.58 -2.25
N ARG A 228 5.14 -19.88 -2.42
CA ARG A 228 4.95 -20.82 -1.33
C ARG A 228 6.14 -20.79 -0.36
N GLY A 229 5.86 -20.70 0.94
CA GLY A 229 6.87 -20.61 2.00
C GLY A 229 7.46 -19.21 2.22
N ILE A 230 7.06 -18.20 1.45
CA ILE A 230 7.41 -16.80 1.70
C ILE A 230 6.21 -16.07 2.32
N PHE A 231 6.44 -15.42 3.44
CA PHE A 231 5.42 -14.75 4.24
C PHE A 231 5.64 -13.25 4.30
N ARG A 232 4.59 -12.52 4.54
CA ARG A 232 4.61 -11.08 4.83
C ARG A 232 4.47 -10.85 6.33
N LEU A 233 5.35 -10.03 6.92
CA LEU A 233 5.13 -9.56 8.29
C LEU A 233 3.90 -8.64 8.30
N PRO A 234 2.86 -8.92 9.10
CA PRO A 234 1.66 -8.09 9.11
C PRO A 234 1.94 -6.67 9.60
N ALA A 235 1.15 -5.69 9.14
CA ALA A 235 1.21 -4.31 9.62
C ALA A 235 0.99 -4.23 11.13
N GLY A 236 1.69 -3.31 11.81
CA GLY A 236 1.58 -3.16 13.26
C GLY A 236 2.12 -4.35 14.06
N HIS A 237 3.04 -5.12 13.47
CA HIS A 237 3.67 -6.27 14.15
C HIS A 237 5.19 -6.12 14.21
N TYR A 238 5.76 -6.77 15.22
CA TYR A 238 7.19 -7.06 15.29
C TYR A 238 7.41 -8.56 15.45
N MET A 239 8.60 -9.00 15.11
CA MET A 239 9.03 -10.38 15.23
C MET A 239 10.33 -10.48 16.02
N VAL A 240 10.53 -11.66 16.61
CA VAL A 240 11.79 -12.08 17.23
C VAL A 240 12.16 -13.46 16.70
N TRP A 241 13.33 -13.54 16.08
CA TRP A 241 13.94 -14.82 15.70
C TRP A 241 15.09 -15.15 16.63
N LYS A 242 15.02 -16.30 17.28
CA LYS A 242 16.05 -16.77 18.22
C LYS A 242 16.08 -18.29 18.28
N ASN A 243 17.28 -18.86 18.19
CA ASN A 243 17.49 -20.32 18.29
C ASN A 243 16.58 -21.12 17.35
N GLY A 244 16.46 -20.70 16.09
CA GLY A 244 15.62 -21.36 15.09
C GLY A 244 14.09 -21.22 15.33
N LYS A 245 13.64 -20.27 16.16
CA LYS A 245 12.21 -20.08 16.46
C LYS A 245 11.78 -18.66 16.18
N LEU A 246 10.74 -18.51 15.37
CA LEU A 246 10.08 -17.25 15.08
C LEU A 246 8.93 -17.00 16.05
N LYS A 247 8.86 -15.79 16.62
CA LYS A 247 7.69 -15.28 17.36
C LYS A 247 7.26 -13.95 16.77
N ILE A 248 5.96 -13.82 16.49
CA ILE A 248 5.37 -12.58 15.95
C ILE A 248 4.42 -12.01 16.99
N HIS A 249 4.51 -10.70 17.22
CA HIS A 249 3.71 -9.97 18.20
C HIS A 249 3.08 -8.75 17.57
N ARG A 250 1.81 -8.52 17.85
CA ARG A 250 1.10 -7.31 17.42
C ARG A 250 1.30 -6.21 18.46
N TYR A 251 1.73 -5.01 18.03
CA TYR A 251 1.83 -3.82 18.86
C TYR A 251 0.79 -2.75 18.51
N PHE A 252 0.16 -2.86 17.33
CA PHE A 252 -0.87 -1.92 16.88
C PHE A 252 -2.01 -2.63 16.12
N ASP A 253 -3.24 -2.12 16.30
CA ASP A 253 -4.44 -2.52 15.56
C ASP A 253 -5.23 -1.25 15.20
N PRO A 254 -5.61 -1.00 13.93
CA PRO A 254 -6.29 0.23 13.51
C PRO A 254 -7.79 0.23 13.90
N MET A 255 -8.06 0.03 15.19
CA MET A 255 -9.42 0.01 15.75
C MET A 255 -10.06 1.39 15.74
N LEU A 256 -11.31 1.47 15.28
CA LEU A 256 -12.15 2.64 15.45
C LEU A 256 -12.83 2.61 16.82
N THR A 257 -13.11 3.78 17.39
CA THR A 257 -13.74 3.87 18.71
C THR A 257 -15.26 3.65 18.59
N PRO A 258 -15.83 2.61 19.25
CA PRO A 258 -17.27 2.39 19.26
C PRO A 258 -17.98 3.59 19.88
N ARG A 259 -19.03 4.07 19.24
CA ARG A 259 -19.88 5.13 19.78
C ARG A 259 -21.34 4.69 19.80
N PRO A 260 -22.16 5.14 20.77
CA PRO A 260 -23.59 4.94 20.71
C PRO A 260 -24.11 5.56 19.40
N VAL A 261 -24.90 4.81 18.67
CA VAL A 261 -25.59 5.34 17.46
C VAL A 261 -26.52 6.45 17.94
N GLY A 262 -26.12 7.71 17.74
CA GLY A 262 -26.93 8.87 18.08
C GLY A 262 -28.26 8.84 17.33
N LYS A 263 -29.32 9.40 17.92
CA LYS A 263 -30.58 9.65 17.20
C LYS A 263 -30.25 10.44 15.95
N LYS A 264 -30.69 9.94 14.77
CA LYS A 264 -30.51 10.61 13.48
C LYS A 264 -30.78 12.10 13.60
N ARG A 265 -29.81 12.95 13.33
CA ARG A 265 -30.01 14.35 13.03
C ARG A 265 -30.83 14.42 11.74
N SER A 266 -32.09 14.76 11.82
CA SER A 266 -32.85 15.22 10.67
C SER A 266 -32.27 16.59 10.27
N ILE A 267 -31.38 16.59 9.28
CA ILE A 267 -31.01 17.82 8.58
C ILE A 267 -32.25 18.17 7.75
N GLY A 268 -33.04 19.09 8.31
CA GLY A 268 -34.23 19.59 7.64
C GLY A 268 -33.84 20.22 6.30
N THR A 269 -34.31 19.59 5.21
CA THR A 269 -34.41 20.26 3.92
C THR A 269 -35.31 21.48 4.13
N ALA A 270 -34.72 22.66 4.06
CA ALA A 270 -35.48 23.91 3.97
C ALA A 270 -36.14 23.98 2.58
N ALA A 271 -37.29 23.33 2.44
CA ALA A 271 -38.28 23.68 1.43
C ALA A 271 -39.26 24.65 2.05
N ALA A 272 -39.23 25.86 1.52
CA ALA A 272 -40.18 26.91 1.92
C ALA A 272 -41.64 26.43 1.78
N SER A 273 -42.37 26.46 2.89
CA SER A 273 -43.80 26.66 2.85
C SER A 273 -44.17 27.50 4.09
N ASP A 274 -44.41 28.79 3.82
CA ASP A 274 -45.14 29.67 4.68
C ASP A 274 -46.51 29.07 4.99
N LYS A 275 -46.74 28.77 6.27
CA LYS A 275 -48.06 28.86 6.90
C LYS A 275 -47.89 29.08 8.39
N ASN A 276 -48.27 30.28 8.79
CA ASN A 276 -48.48 30.82 10.08
C ASN A 276 -49.39 29.88 10.93
N ASP A 277 -48.90 29.37 12.06
CA ASP A 277 -49.76 29.07 13.19
C ASP A 277 -49.00 29.22 14.52
N GLY A 278 -49.43 30.14 15.32
CA GLY A 278 -48.82 30.52 16.58
C GLY A 278 -49.25 29.62 17.74
N ARG A 279 -48.42 28.63 18.06
CA ARG A 279 -48.33 27.96 19.38
C ARG A 279 -47.08 27.07 19.40
N ASN A 280 -46.02 27.52 20.04
CA ASN A 280 -44.94 26.77 20.69
C ASN A 280 -43.67 27.62 20.80
N ARG A 281 -43.66 28.59 21.73
CA ARG A 281 -42.47 29.40 22.05
C ARG A 281 -41.47 28.73 23.02
N ALA A 282 -41.85 27.65 23.69
CA ALA A 282 -41.00 26.98 24.69
C ALA A 282 -40.09 25.88 24.07
N ASP A 283 -40.54 25.16 23.01
CA ASP A 283 -39.74 24.10 22.36
C ASP A 283 -38.66 24.63 21.38
N ASN A 284 -38.83 25.88 20.92
CA ASN A 284 -37.86 26.48 20.00
C ASN A 284 -36.56 26.99 20.67
N ALA A 285 -36.56 27.32 21.96
CA ALA A 285 -35.33 27.77 22.66
C ALA A 285 -34.37 26.62 22.92
N GLY A 286 -34.85 25.44 23.35
CA GLY A 286 -34.04 24.24 23.55
C GLY A 286 -33.42 23.72 22.24
N GLN A 287 -34.21 23.71 21.15
CA GLN A 287 -33.73 23.29 19.82
C GLN A 287 -32.66 24.24 19.25
N THR A 288 -32.71 25.55 19.56
CA THR A 288 -31.68 26.51 19.12
C THR A 288 -30.35 26.33 19.86
N ASP A 289 -30.38 26.00 21.15
CA ASP A 289 -29.16 25.81 21.95
C ASP A 289 -28.47 24.45 21.65
N GLU A 290 -29.24 23.39 21.44
CA GLU A 290 -28.71 22.10 20.99
C GLU A 290 -28.09 22.20 19.58
N LYS A 291 -28.72 22.96 18.67
CA LYS A 291 -28.18 23.21 17.34
C LYS A 291 -26.89 24.01 17.37
N LYS A 292 -26.79 25.06 18.20
CA LYS A 292 -25.56 25.85 18.42
C LYS A 292 -24.45 24.98 19.03
N SER A 293 -24.76 24.18 20.06
CA SER A 293 -23.81 23.27 20.70
C SER A 293 -23.25 22.27 19.71
N ALA A 294 -24.08 21.71 18.85
CA ALA A 294 -23.70 20.78 17.82
C ALA A 294 -22.84 21.41 16.71
N ASP A 295 -23.14 22.64 16.29
CA ASP A 295 -22.32 23.42 15.34
C ASP A 295 -20.93 23.73 15.92
N HIS A 296 -20.85 24.10 17.19
CA HIS A 296 -19.56 24.27 17.86
C HIS A 296 -18.75 22.97 17.97
N ALA A 297 -19.41 21.84 18.24
CA ALA A 297 -18.75 20.53 18.29
C ALA A 297 -18.20 20.13 16.90
N HIS A 298 -18.99 20.31 15.84
CA HIS A 298 -18.56 20.09 14.46
C HIS A 298 -17.35 20.95 14.08
N LYS A 299 -17.41 22.26 14.31
CA LYS A 299 -16.29 23.17 14.03
C LYS A 299 -15.00 22.81 14.79
N ARG A 300 -15.13 22.31 16.03
CA ARG A 300 -13.97 21.78 16.76
C ARG A 300 -13.35 20.58 16.09
N LEU A 301 -14.17 19.63 15.62
CA LEU A 301 -13.68 18.43 14.92
C LEU A 301 -13.03 18.79 13.60
N VAL A 302 -13.61 19.68 12.81
CA VAL A 302 -13.00 20.23 11.57
C VAL A 302 -11.62 20.82 11.86
N ASN A 303 -11.49 21.64 12.92
CA ASN A 303 -10.22 22.23 13.32
C ASN A 303 -9.20 21.18 13.83
N GLN A 304 -9.66 20.13 14.51
CA GLN A 304 -8.78 19.04 14.95
C GLN A 304 -8.25 18.23 13.76
N ILE A 305 -9.08 17.93 12.78
CA ILE A 305 -8.70 17.25 11.55
C ILE A 305 -7.66 18.09 10.82
N ASP A 306 -7.97 19.37 10.59
CA ASP A 306 -7.11 20.33 9.89
C ASP A 306 -5.72 20.39 10.54
N ARG A 307 -5.65 20.64 11.85
CA ARG A 307 -4.39 20.69 12.60
C ARG A 307 -3.60 19.37 12.52
N ALA A 308 -4.27 18.23 12.69
CA ALA A 308 -3.60 16.94 12.68
C ALA A 308 -2.98 16.63 11.31
N VAL A 309 -3.70 16.95 10.21
CA VAL A 309 -3.20 16.70 8.86
C VAL A 309 -2.09 17.68 8.51
N GLN A 310 -2.22 18.97 8.85
CA GLN A 310 -1.14 19.96 8.64
C GLN A 310 0.13 19.60 9.43
N GLU A 311 0.00 19.27 10.71
CA GLU A 311 1.13 18.83 11.52
C GLU A 311 1.79 17.60 10.91
N SER A 312 0.99 16.65 10.43
CA SER A 312 1.50 15.48 9.73
C SER A 312 2.25 15.85 8.46
N ILE A 313 1.72 16.75 7.62
CA ILE A 313 2.42 17.22 6.42
C ILE A 313 3.78 17.81 6.80
N MET A 314 3.85 18.63 7.85
CA MET A 314 5.12 19.21 8.33
C MET A 314 6.14 18.13 8.73
N TYR A 315 5.71 17.09 9.43
CA TYR A 315 6.60 15.95 9.75
C TYR A 315 7.06 15.21 8.50
N HIS A 316 6.18 15.03 7.51
CA HIS A 316 6.52 14.35 6.25
C HIS A 316 7.40 15.20 5.33
N MET A 317 7.57 16.50 5.60
CA MET A 317 8.53 17.38 4.92
C MET A 317 9.96 17.29 5.47
N VAL A 318 10.18 16.59 6.59
CA VAL A 318 11.53 16.41 7.16
C VAL A 318 12.42 15.63 6.17
N SER A 319 13.39 16.31 5.57
CA SER A 319 14.25 15.79 4.50
C SER A 319 15.45 16.71 4.30
N ASP A 320 16.61 16.17 3.87
CA ASP A 320 17.77 16.94 3.42
C ASP A 320 17.78 17.10 1.89
N VAL A 321 16.75 16.58 1.20
CA VAL A 321 16.52 16.74 -0.25
C VAL A 321 15.16 17.33 -0.53
N GLU A 322 14.95 17.85 -1.75
CA GLU A 322 13.68 18.44 -2.16
C GLU A 322 12.53 17.43 -2.07
N VAL A 323 11.39 17.89 -1.54
CA VAL A 323 10.13 17.13 -1.43
C VAL A 323 9.10 17.74 -2.37
N ALA A 324 8.44 16.92 -3.17
CA ALA A 324 7.35 17.29 -4.06
C ALA A 324 6.02 16.64 -3.63
N SER A 325 4.94 16.87 -4.37
CA SER A 325 3.64 16.22 -4.12
C SER A 325 3.02 15.67 -5.40
N LEU A 326 2.36 14.51 -5.29
CA LEU A 326 1.43 14.06 -6.30
C LEU A 326 0.19 14.96 -6.29
N LEU A 327 -0.32 15.29 -7.46
CA LEU A 327 -1.54 16.06 -7.62
C LEU A 327 -2.49 15.36 -8.58
N SER A 328 -3.68 15.06 -8.09
CA SER A 328 -4.81 14.56 -8.88
C SER A 328 -5.99 15.52 -8.75
N SER A 329 -7.12 15.17 -9.35
CA SER A 329 -8.36 15.93 -9.18
C SER A 329 -9.07 15.67 -7.83
N GLY A 330 -8.51 14.84 -6.96
CA GLY A 330 -9.09 14.45 -5.68
C GLY A 330 -8.79 15.44 -4.55
N VAL A 331 -9.73 15.59 -3.60
CA VAL A 331 -9.58 16.50 -2.44
C VAL A 331 -8.33 16.20 -1.61
N ASP A 332 -7.92 14.93 -1.52
CA ASP A 332 -6.81 14.49 -0.67
C ASP A 332 -5.47 15.01 -1.17
N SER A 333 -5.12 14.70 -2.42
CA SER A 333 -3.89 15.17 -3.05
C SER A 333 -3.89 16.69 -3.19
N SER A 334 -5.05 17.30 -3.47
CA SER A 334 -5.21 18.76 -3.54
C SER A 334 -4.93 19.43 -2.18
N TYR A 335 -5.43 18.82 -1.07
CA TYR A 335 -5.16 19.33 0.27
C TYR A 335 -3.67 19.24 0.62
N VAL A 336 -3.03 18.10 0.32
CA VAL A 336 -1.59 17.93 0.55
C VAL A 336 -0.80 18.96 -0.28
N ALA A 337 -1.08 19.07 -1.58
CA ALA A 337 -0.41 20.02 -2.48
C ALA A 337 -0.57 21.47 -2.05
N ALA A 338 -1.75 21.87 -1.53
CA ALA A 338 -1.98 23.24 -1.06
C ALA A 338 -1.27 23.58 0.27
N ASN A 339 -0.81 22.57 1.04
CA ASN A 339 -0.29 22.76 2.40
C ASN A 339 1.17 22.29 2.61
N PHE A 340 1.82 21.62 1.63
CA PHE A 340 3.15 21.05 1.86
C PHE A 340 4.31 22.07 1.76
N GLY A 341 4.06 23.27 1.21
CA GLY A 341 5.06 24.36 1.14
C GLY A 341 6.22 24.10 0.16
N GLY A 342 6.13 23.08 -0.69
CA GLY A 342 7.12 22.80 -1.73
C GLY A 342 6.75 23.44 -3.07
N ALA A 343 7.65 23.33 -4.08
CA ALA A 343 7.54 24.05 -5.34
C ALA A 343 6.96 23.22 -6.50
N LYS A 344 6.94 21.88 -6.40
CA LYS A 344 6.64 21.00 -7.55
C LYS A 344 5.52 20.01 -7.26
N THR A 345 4.64 19.83 -8.22
CA THR A 345 3.62 18.77 -8.22
C THR A 345 3.70 17.95 -9.50
N PHE A 346 3.21 16.69 -9.44
CA PHE A 346 3.25 15.76 -10.56
C PHE A 346 1.88 15.14 -10.80
N THR A 347 1.49 15.07 -12.07
CA THR A 347 0.19 14.57 -12.50
C THR A 347 0.33 13.71 -13.75
N VAL A 348 -0.51 12.68 -13.87
CA VAL A 348 -0.66 11.93 -15.15
C VAL A 348 -2.13 11.90 -15.58
N GLY A 349 -2.34 11.72 -16.86
CA GLY A 349 -3.63 11.49 -17.49
C GLY A 349 -3.50 10.52 -18.65
N PHE A 350 -4.62 10.06 -19.18
CA PHE A 350 -4.65 9.25 -20.40
C PHE A 350 -5.06 10.08 -21.60
N ASP A 351 -4.77 9.59 -22.80
CA ASP A 351 -5.17 10.16 -24.08
C ASP A 351 -6.67 10.01 -24.40
N TYR A 352 -7.49 9.95 -23.33
CA TYR A 352 -8.96 9.90 -23.36
C TYR A 352 -9.52 11.01 -22.46
N GLU A 353 -10.35 11.89 -23.01
CA GLU A 353 -10.86 13.07 -22.30
C GLU A 353 -11.48 12.73 -20.92
N THR A 354 -12.29 11.67 -20.85
CA THR A 354 -12.94 11.23 -19.59
C THR A 354 -12.00 10.60 -18.58
N TYR A 355 -10.74 10.35 -18.96
CA TYR A 355 -9.69 9.72 -18.16
C TYR A 355 -8.48 10.64 -17.98
N ASN A 356 -8.62 11.94 -18.29
CA ASN A 356 -7.56 12.93 -18.22
C ASN A 356 -7.82 13.92 -17.08
N GLU A 357 -7.03 13.86 -16.02
CA GLU A 357 -7.12 14.76 -14.87
C GLU A 357 -6.16 15.97 -14.96
N ILE A 358 -5.29 16.00 -15.98
CA ILE A 358 -4.25 17.03 -16.14
C ILE A 358 -4.85 18.47 -16.17
N PRO A 359 -5.88 18.78 -16.96
CA PRO A 359 -6.40 20.15 -17.02
C PRO A 359 -6.87 20.67 -15.65
N TYR A 360 -7.36 19.76 -14.81
CA TYR A 360 -7.81 20.09 -13.47
C TYR A 360 -6.63 20.35 -12.52
N ALA A 361 -5.61 19.49 -12.56
CA ALA A 361 -4.41 19.65 -11.74
C ALA A 361 -3.64 20.93 -12.11
N GLU A 362 -3.53 21.26 -13.40
CA GLU A 362 -2.92 22.50 -13.89
C GLU A 362 -3.69 23.76 -13.42
N ALA A 363 -5.02 23.72 -13.44
CA ALA A 363 -5.83 24.83 -12.95
C ALA A 363 -5.62 25.05 -11.44
N LEU A 364 -5.62 23.97 -10.65
CA LEU A 364 -5.40 24.06 -9.20
C LEU A 364 -3.96 24.50 -8.87
N SER A 365 -2.95 23.93 -9.52
CA SER A 365 -1.56 24.28 -9.26
C SER A 365 -1.26 25.75 -9.57
N LYS A 366 -1.87 26.29 -10.64
CA LYS A 366 -1.79 27.71 -10.96
C LYS A 366 -2.43 28.59 -9.89
N GLU A 367 -3.57 28.16 -9.33
CA GLU A 367 -4.26 28.91 -8.27
C GLU A 367 -3.51 28.94 -6.96
N VAL A 368 -2.89 27.81 -6.57
CA VAL A 368 -2.08 27.73 -5.36
C VAL A 368 -0.61 28.17 -5.57
N GLY A 369 -0.22 28.56 -6.80
CA GLY A 369 1.10 29.10 -7.10
C GLY A 369 2.23 28.05 -7.12
N ILE A 370 1.95 26.80 -7.48
CA ILE A 370 2.90 25.68 -7.51
C ILE A 370 3.09 25.20 -8.95
N GLU A 371 4.32 24.86 -9.34
CA GLU A 371 4.62 24.31 -10.65
C GLU A 371 4.07 22.87 -10.77
N ASN A 372 3.41 22.54 -11.89
CA ASN A 372 2.90 21.19 -12.16
C ASN A 372 3.55 20.57 -13.39
N TYR A 373 4.14 19.41 -13.21
CA TYR A 373 4.68 18.55 -14.27
C TYR A 373 3.65 17.49 -14.62
N SER A 374 3.26 17.42 -15.88
CA SER A 374 2.23 16.50 -16.33
C SER A 374 2.71 15.58 -17.44
N LYS A 375 2.18 14.34 -17.47
CA LYS A 375 2.44 13.38 -18.54
C LYS A 375 1.16 12.69 -18.98
N ILE A 376 0.95 12.65 -20.31
CA ILE A 376 -0.10 11.82 -20.92
C ILE A 376 0.46 10.41 -21.14
N ILE A 377 -0.23 9.41 -20.60
CA ILE A 377 0.06 8.00 -20.79
C ILE A 377 -0.69 7.52 -22.03
N THR A 378 0.06 7.09 -23.05
CA THR A 378 -0.54 6.48 -24.23
C THR A 378 -0.95 5.03 -23.99
N THR A 379 -1.99 4.57 -24.66
CA THR A 379 -2.41 3.16 -24.58
C THR A 379 -1.27 2.21 -24.94
N LYS A 380 -0.45 2.55 -25.97
CA LYS A 380 0.69 1.73 -26.39
C LYS A 380 1.70 1.57 -25.24
N GLU A 381 2.13 2.69 -24.67
CA GLU A 381 3.11 2.75 -23.57
C GLU A 381 2.64 1.95 -22.34
N TYR A 382 1.35 2.07 -21.96
CA TYR A 382 0.77 1.32 -20.86
C TYR A 382 0.91 -0.21 -21.04
N TRP A 383 0.57 -0.72 -22.24
CA TRP A 383 0.59 -2.17 -22.50
C TRP A 383 2.03 -2.71 -22.67
N GLU A 384 2.96 -1.91 -23.18
CA GLU A 384 4.36 -2.28 -23.33
C GLU A 384 5.09 -2.35 -21.98
N GLU A 385 4.81 -1.43 -21.06
CA GLU A 385 5.42 -1.39 -19.72
C GLU A 385 4.75 -2.35 -18.73
N PHE A 386 3.53 -2.84 -19.00
CA PHE A 386 2.77 -3.63 -18.05
C PHE A 386 3.49 -4.88 -17.54
N PRO A 387 4.24 -5.67 -18.33
CA PRO A 387 5.06 -6.78 -17.84
C PRO A 387 6.13 -6.32 -16.83
N ARG A 388 6.80 -5.19 -17.08
CA ARG A 388 7.80 -4.61 -16.20
C ARG A 388 7.18 -4.15 -14.87
N ILE A 389 6.00 -3.54 -14.92
CA ILE A 389 5.21 -3.15 -13.75
C ILE A 389 4.90 -4.39 -12.89
N GLN A 390 4.48 -5.50 -13.50
CA GLN A 390 4.19 -6.75 -12.76
C GLN A 390 5.46 -7.39 -12.16
N TYR A 391 6.63 -7.19 -12.76
CA TYR A 391 7.90 -7.59 -12.16
C TYR A 391 8.18 -6.80 -10.88
N PHE A 392 8.04 -5.46 -10.89
CA PHE A 392 8.28 -4.65 -9.69
C PHE A 392 7.25 -4.86 -8.59
N MET A 393 6.04 -5.29 -8.92
CA MET A 393 5.00 -5.61 -7.92
C MET A 393 5.33 -6.80 -7.03
N ASP A 394 6.21 -7.72 -7.41
CA ASP A 394 6.50 -9.03 -6.78
C ASP A 394 5.31 -10.00 -6.78
N GLU A 395 4.12 -9.56 -6.48
CA GLU A 395 2.88 -10.35 -6.47
C GLU A 395 1.87 -9.74 -7.46
N PRO A 396 0.96 -10.53 -8.05
CA PRO A 396 0.02 -9.98 -9.00
C PRO A 396 -0.94 -9.01 -8.31
N LEU A 397 -1.09 -7.82 -8.90
CA LEU A 397 -2.03 -6.80 -8.45
C LEU A 397 -2.82 -6.28 -9.64
N ALA A 398 -4.13 -6.56 -9.66
CA ALA A 398 -5.00 -6.24 -10.80
C ALA A 398 -5.66 -4.86 -10.68
N ASP A 399 -5.24 -4.02 -9.76
CA ASP A 399 -5.63 -2.61 -9.79
C ASP A 399 -4.89 -1.90 -10.93
N ALA A 400 -5.63 -1.54 -11.97
CA ALA A 400 -5.07 -0.90 -13.16
C ALA A 400 -4.40 0.45 -12.86
N SER A 401 -4.77 1.11 -11.74
CA SER A 401 -4.15 2.37 -11.31
C SER A 401 -2.68 2.23 -10.88
N ALA A 402 -2.21 1.02 -10.57
CA ALA A 402 -0.80 0.78 -10.28
C ALA A 402 0.12 1.22 -11.44
N ALA A 403 -0.30 0.97 -12.70
CA ALA A 403 0.47 1.44 -13.84
C ALA A 403 0.49 2.97 -13.96
N ALA A 404 -0.60 3.64 -13.61
CA ALA A 404 -0.61 5.10 -13.61
C ALA A 404 0.34 5.69 -12.55
N LEU A 405 0.42 5.07 -11.35
CA LEU A 405 1.43 5.42 -10.34
C LEU A 405 2.85 5.21 -10.88
N TYR A 406 3.13 4.06 -11.52
CA TYR A 406 4.42 3.80 -12.14
C TYR A 406 4.86 4.94 -13.07
N PHE A 407 3.96 5.45 -13.91
CA PHE A 407 4.28 6.52 -14.85
C PHE A 407 4.47 7.89 -14.19
N VAL A 408 3.63 8.25 -13.20
CA VAL A 408 3.81 9.52 -12.48
C VAL A 408 5.07 9.50 -11.61
N ASP A 409 5.36 8.37 -10.98
CA ASP A 409 6.56 8.20 -10.16
C ASP A 409 7.84 8.21 -11.02
N ARG A 410 7.79 7.62 -12.24
CA ARG A 410 8.86 7.72 -13.23
C ARG A 410 9.12 9.18 -13.66
N GLU A 411 8.07 9.97 -13.82
CA GLU A 411 8.23 11.40 -14.15
C GLU A 411 8.81 12.16 -12.95
N ALA A 412 8.25 11.96 -11.76
CA ALA A 412 8.69 12.63 -10.54
C ALA A 412 10.15 12.31 -10.17
N SER A 413 10.59 11.07 -10.36
CA SER A 413 11.96 10.64 -10.06
C SER A 413 13.05 11.32 -10.90
N LYS A 414 12.68 11.98 -12.01
CA LYS A 414 13.62 12.80 -12.78
C LYS A 414 13.97 14.10 -12.08
N HIS A 415 13.15 14.54 -11.13
CA HIS A 415 13.24 15.86 -10.50
C HIS A 415 13.51 15.78 -9.00
N VAL A 416 12.93 14.79 -8.28
CA VAL A 416 13.00 14.70 -6.81
C VAL A 416 13.23 13.25 -6.37
N LYS A 417 13.65 13.08 -5.10
CA LYS A 417 13.79 11.76 -4.44
C LYS A 417 12.63 11.44 -3.49
N VAL A 418 11.83 12.45 -3.12
CA VAL A 418 10.74 12.31 -2.16
C VAL A 418 9.47 12.95 -2.71
N ILE A 419 8.33 12.24 -2.57
CA ILE A 419 7.03 12.72 -3.00
C ILE A 419 5.96 12.45 -1.96
N LEU A 420 5.07 13.41 -1.73
CA LEU A 420 3.89 13.24 -0.87
C LEU A 420 2.71 12.71 -1.68
N SER A 421 1.92 11.85 -1.07
CA SER A 421 0.71 11.26 -1.65
C SER A 421 -0.50 11.43 -0.73
N GLY A 422 -1.69 11.47 -1.30
CA GLY A 422 -2.98 11.56 -0.58
C GLY A 422 -3.54 10.22 -0.08
N GLU A 423 -2.77 9.13 -0.14
CA GLU A 423 -3.26 7.79 0.21
C GLU A 423 -3.60 7.65 1.71
N GLY A 424 -4.59 6.79 2.01
CA GLY A 424 -5.07 6.53 3.37
C GLY A 424 -6.19 7.45 3.86
N SER A 425 -6.43 8.57 3.19
CA SER A 425 -7.50 9.50 3.55
C SER A 425 -8.90 8.88 3.38
N ASP A 426 -9.12 8.11 2.32
CA ASP A 426 -10.40 7.46 2.04
C ASP A 426 -10.78 6.45 3.13
N GLU A 427 -9.82 5.66 3.59
CA GLU A 427 -10.02 4.64 4.62
C GLU A 427 -10.27 5.28 6.00
N LEU A 428 -9.56 6.35 6.34
CA LEU A 428 -9.69 6.99 7.65
C LEU A 428 -10.92 7.89 7.76
N PHE A 429 -11.20 8.69 6.73
CA PHE A 429 -12.27 9.68 6.74
C PHE A 429 -13.54 9.25 5.98
N GLY A 430 -13.62 8.01 5.51
CA GLY A 430 -14.82 7.46 4.89
C GLY A 430 -15.07 7.97 3.46
N GLY A 431 -14.02 7.99 2.60
CA GLY A 431 -14.09 8.60 1.27
C GLY A 431 -14.71 7.75 0.17
N TYR A 432 -14.75 6.44 0.32
CA TYR A 432 -15.30 5.56 -0.71
C TYR A 432 -16.82 5.59 -0.78
N VAL A 433 -17.36 5.69 -1.99
CA VAL A 433 -18.81 5.73 -2.23
C VAL A 433 -19.52 4.50 -1.66
N ILE A 434 -18.87 3.35 -1.64
CA ILE A 434 -19.44 2.12 -1.08
C ILE A 434 -19.80 2.24 0.41
N TYR A 435 -19.18 3.15 1.14
CA TYR A 435 -19.47 3.39 2.56
C TYR A 435 -20.83 4.03 2.82
N HIS A 436 -21.50 4.57 1.77
CA HIS A 436 -22.91 4.97 1.83
C HIS A 436 -23.89 3.79 1.77
N GLU A 437 -23.44 2.61 1.34
CA GLU A 437 -24.34 1.47 1.17
C GLU A 437 -25.15 1.15 2.43
N PRO A 438 -24.55 1.03 3.63
CA PRO A 438 -25.31 0.74 4.85
C PRO A 438 -26.42 1.75 5.13
N LEU A 439 -26.15 3.06 4.93
CA LEU A 439 -27.16 4.11 5.12
C LEU A 439 -28.32 3.94 4.14
N SER A 440 -28.04 3.60 2.89
CA SER A 440 -29.06 3.35 1.86
C SER A 440 -29.94 2.13 2.17
N LEU A 441 -29.40 1.14 2.88
CA LEU A 441 -30.08 -0.11 3.24
C LEU A 441 -30.81 -0.07 4.59
N ASP A 442 -30.59 0.96 5.42
CA ASP A 442 -31.09 1.03 6.80
C ASP A 442 -32.60 0.76 6.90
N ALA A 443 -33.40 1.44 6.08
CA ALA A 443 -34.86 1.25 6.07
C ALA A 443 -35.26 -0.19 5.66
N TYR A 444 -34.60 -0.74 4.64
CA TYR A 444 -34.87 -2.10 4.19
C TYR A 444 -34.43 -3.16 5.19
N GLN A 445 -33.35 -2.93 5.91
CA GLN A 445 -32.83 -3.85 6.93
C GLN A 445 -33.72 -3.96 8.19
N LYS A 446 -34.65 -3.04 8.41
CA LYS A 446 -35.68 -3.16 9.45
C LYS A 446 -36.69 -4.27 9.18
N ILE A 447 -36.82 -4.71 7.93
CA ILE A 447 -37.65 -5.87 7.56
C ILE A 447 -36.96 -7.15 8.08
N PRO A 448 -37.71 -8.11 8.67
CA PRO A 448 -37.16 -9.35 9.19
C PRO A 448 -36.29 -10.09 8.14
N LYS A 449 -35.10 -10.62 8.56
CA LYS A 449 -34.11 -11.26 7.67
C LYS A 449 -34.71 -12.38 6.82
N VAL A 450 -35.69 -13.13 7.35
CA VAL A 450 -36.37 -14.21 6.62
C VAL A 450 -37.11 -13.68 5.41
N LEU A 451 -37.88 -12.58 5.57
CA LEU A 451 -38.64 -11.95 4.48
C LEU A 451 -37.71 -11.36 3.41
N ARG A 452 -36.63 -10.70 3.84
CA ARG A 452 -35.61 -10.14 2.91
C ARG A 452 -34.95 -11.24 2.11
N ARG A 453 -34.63 -12.40 2.71
CA ARG A 453 -34.03 -13.54 2.02
C ARG A 453 -35.02 -14.20 1.04
N ALA A 454 -36.30 -14.31 1.41
CA ALA A 454 -37.34 -14.79 0.53
C ALA A 454 -37.49 -13.89 -0.72
N ALA A 455 -37.58 -12.56 -0.51
CA ALA A 455 -37.59 -11.59 -1.60
C ALA A 455 -36.37 -11.71 -2.52
N ALA A 456 -35.18 -11.83 -1.94
CA ALA A 456 -33.94 -12.02 -2.72
C ALA A 456 -33.95 -13.33 -3.51
N SER A 457 -34.50 -14.41 -2.96
CA SER A 457 -34.61 -15.69 -3.67
C SER A 457 -35.49 -15.59 -4.92
N VAL A 458 -36.61 -14.86 -4.82
CA VAL A 458 -37.50 -14.60 -5.96
C VAL A 458 -36.80 -13.73 -7.02
N VAL A 459 -36.23 -12.60 -6.57
CA VAL A 459 -35.57 -11.62 -7.44
C VAL A 459 -34.31 -12.19 -8.11
N SER A 460 -33.63 -13.13 -7.49
CA SER A 460 -32.44 -13.78 -8.07
C SER A 460 -32.75 -14.56 -9.36
N ARG A 461 -33.99 -15.07 -9.52
CA ARG A 461 -34.45 -15.82 -10.68
C ARG A 461 -34.79 -14.95 -11.89
N ILE A 462 -34.96 -13.64 -11.70
CA ILE A 462 -35.24 -12.71 -12.79
C ILE A 462 -33.96 -12.53 -13.62
N PRO A 463 -33.98 -12.80 -14.93
CA PRO A 463 -32.80 -12.64 -15.77
C PRO A 463 -32.41 -11.17 -15.92
N GLY A 464 -31.12 -10.93 -16.21
CA GLY A 464 -30.59 -9.57 -16.41
C GLY A 464 -30.40 -8.78 -15.10
N HIS A 465 -30.23 -7.46 -15.25
CA HIS A 465 -29.99 -6.51 -14.17
C HIS A 465 -31.07 -5.42 -14.05
N PRO A 466 -32.33 -5.80 -13.76
CA PRO A 466 -33.38 -4.77 -13.61
C PRO A 466 -33.05 -3.86 -12.42
N LYS A 467 -33.50 -2.60 -12.51
CA LYS A 467 -33.36 -1.59 -11.44
C LYS A 467 -33.90 -2.16 -10.12
N GLY A 468 -33.14 -2.01 -9.03
CA GLY A 468 -33.50 -2.50 -7.68
C GLY A 468 -33.08 -3.94 -7.37
N LYS A 469 -32.76 -4.80 -8.34
CA LYS A 469 -32.31 -6.17 -8.08
C LYS A 469 -31.09 -6.21 -7.18
N GLY A 470 -30.07 -5.42 -7.48
CA GLY A 470 -28.85 -5.31 -6.69
C GLY A 470 -29.11 -4.84 -5.25
N PHE A 471 -30.04 -3.90 -5.05
CA PHE A 471 -30.45 -3.39 -3.74
C PHE A 471 -31.06 -4.49 -2.88
N ILE A 472 -32.05 -5.23 -3.41
CA ILE A 472 -32.70 -6.33 -2.70
C ILE A 472 -31.72 -7.44 -2.37
N MET A 473 -30.84 -7.80 -3.32
CA MET A 473 -29.82 -8.84 -3.13
C MET A 473 -28.80 -8.47 -2.03
N ARG A 474 -28.32 -7.22 -2.02
CA ARG A 474 -27.40 -6.74 -0.98
C ARG A 474 -28.09 -6.58 0.37
N GLY A 475 -29.26 -5.97 0.40
CA GLY A 475 -30.04 -5.74 1.63
C GLY A 475 -30.52 -7.01 2.32
N SER A 476 -30.56 -8.17 1.62
CA SER A 476 -30.88 -9.47 2.20
C SER A 476 -29.76 -10.08 3.05
N LYS A 477 -28.54 -9.53 2.94
CA LYS A 477 -27.31 -10.01 3.59
C LYS A 477 -26.89 -9.04 4.69
N SER A 478 -26.21 -9.54 5.73
CA SER A 478 -25.48 -8.68 6.66
C SER A 478 -24.24 -8.10 6.01
N VAL A 479 -23.60 -7.10 6.64
CA VAL A 479 -22.35 -6.51 6.11
C VAL A 479 -21.27 -7.57 6.00
N GLU A 480 -21.14 -8.46 6.97
CA GLU A 480 -20.19 -9.57 7.00
C GLU A 480 -20.42 -10.57 5.86
N GLU A 481 -21.68 -10.69 5.38
CA GLU A 481 -22.04 -11.59 4.27
C GLU A 481 -21.83 -10.97 2.89
N ARG A 482 -21.74 -9.63 2.77
CA ARG A 482 -21.73 -8.94 1.47
C ARG A 482 -20.46 -8.15 1.17
N PHE A 483 -19.69 -7.76 2.19
CA PHE A 483 -18.50 -6.93 2.04
C PHE A 483 -17.25 -7.68 2.54
N ILE A 484 -16.31 -7.93 1.65
CA ILE A 484 -15.02 -8.56 1.94
C ILE A 484 -13.86 -7.55 1.84
N GLY A 485 -14.14 -6.33 1.40
CA GLY A 485 -13.21 -5.25 1.08
C GLY A 485 -13.69 -4.47 -0.13
N ASN A 486 -13.02 -3.40 -0.46
CA ASN A 486 -13.38 -2.49 -1.56
C ASN A 486 -13.29 -3.16 -2.95
N ALA A 487 -12.49 -4.21 -3.10
CA ALA A 487 -12.49 -5.08 -4.27
C ALA A 487 -13.27 -6.36 -3.99
N ASN A 488 -14.15 -6.71 -4.94
CA ASN A 488 -14.83 -8.01 -5.01
C ASN A 488 -15.08 -8.31 -6.50
N VAL A 489 -14.10 -8.99 -7.15
CA VAL A 489 -14.12 -9.20 -8.60
C VAL A 489 -14.91 -10.45 -8.95
N PHE A 490 -14.43 -11.62 -8.56
CA PHE A 490 -15.11 -12.88 -8.77
C PHE A 490 -15.89 -13.33 -7.53
N THR A 491 -17.17 -13.59 -7.68
CA THR A 491 -17.89 -14.37 -6.66
C THR A 491 -17.33 -15.79 -6.59
N VAL A 492 -17.49 -16.49 -5.45
CA VAL A 492 -17.05 -17.89 -5.30
C VAL A 492 -17.56 -18.78 -6.46
N LYS A 493 -18.83 -18.61 -6.87
CA LYS A 493 -19.42 -19.36 -7.98
C LYS A 493 -18.74 -19.09 -9.33
N GLN A 494 -18.44 -17.82 -9.63
CA GLN A 494 -17.76 -17.43 -10.87
C GLN A 494 -16.32 -17.93 -10.87
N ARG A 495 -15.60 -17.73 -9.76
CA ARG A 495 -14.23 -18.19 -9.57
C ARG A 495 -14.08 -19.68 -9.79
N ASN A 496 -14.97 -20.49 -9.19
CA ASN A 496 -14.94 -21.95 -9.31
C ASN A 496 -15.26 -22.47 -10.71
N LYS A 497 -15.81 -21.63 -11.59
CA LYS A 497 -15.99 -21.98 -13.01
C LYS A 497 -14.72 -21.80 -13.83
N VAL A 498 -13.91 -20.79 -13.49
CA VAL A 498 -12.71 -20.45 -14.25
C VAL A 498 -11.44 -21.13 -13.72
N LEU A 499 -11.34 -21.41 -12.42
CA LEU A 499 -10.19 -22.10 -11.82
C LEU A 499 -10.26 -23.62 -11.98
N ARG A 500 -9.14 -24.25 -12.30
CA ARG A 500 -9.02 -25.73 -12.33
C ARG A 500 -8.91 -26.32 -10.93
N HIS A 501 -8.29 -25.59 -10.00
CA HIS A 501 -8.07 -26.04 -8.63
C HIS A 501 -8.79 -25.10 -7.66
N THR A 502 -9.69 -25.64 -6.86
CA THR A 502 -10.44 -24.91 -5.85
C THR A 502 -10.49 -25.69 -4.55
N SER A 503 -10.48 -24.98 -3.44
CA SER A 503 -10.57 -25.55 -2.09
C SER A 503 -11.99 -25.39 -1.52
N PRO A 504 -12.54 -26.37 -0.79
CA PRO A 504 -13.86 -26.27 -0.14
C PRO A 504 -13.94 -25.12 0.89
N HIS A 505 -12.83 -24.73 1.48
CA HIS A 505 -12.74 -23.74 2.56
C HIS A 505 -12.18 -22.38 2.12
N SER A 506 -12.31 -22.05 0.85
CA SER A 506 -11.73 -20.83 0.26
C SER A 506 -12.70 -19.64 0.16
N ASP A 507 -13.88 -19.68 0.78
CA ASP A 507 -14.78 -18.51 0.78
C ASP A 507 -14.06 -17.33 1.45
N PRO A 508 -13.93 -16.17 0.74
CA PRO A 508 -13.29 -14.97 1.27
C PRO A 508 -13.76 -14.53 2.65
N LYS A 509 -15.00 -14.86 3.01
CA LYS A 509 -15.58 -14.57 4.33
C LYS A 509 -14.83 -15.24 5.48
N TYR A 510 -14.19 -16.40 5.24
CA TYR A 510 -13.38 -17.03 6.29
C TYR A 510 -12.16 -16.18 6.68
N LEU A 511 -11.63 -15.39 5.74
CA LEU A 511 -10.52 -14.46 6.01
C LEU A 511 -11.00 -13.23 6.77
N THR A 512 -12.18 -12.69 6.42
CA THR A 512 -12.69 -11.46 7.04
C THR A 512 -13.41 -11.69 8.38
N ALA A 513 -13.95 -12.88 8.62
CA ALA A 513 -14.73 -13.19 9.82
C ALA A 513 -14.01 -12.90 11.17
N PRO A 514 -12.71 -13.24 11.35
CA PRO A 514 -12.00 -12.91 12.58
C PRO A 514 -11.90 -11.39 12.84
N PHE A 515 -11.82 -10.59 11.77
CA PHE A 515 -11.78 -9.13 11.85
C PHE A 515 -13.14 -8.56 12.21
N TYR A 516 -14.21 -9.00 11.56
CA TYR A 516 -15.58 -8.61 11.93
C TYR A 516 -15.93 -8.94 13.39
N LYS A 517 -15.45 -10.08 13.89
CA LYS A 517 -15.66 -10.47 15.29
C LYS A 517 -15.07 -9.45 16.28
N ARG A 518 -13.95 -8.80 15.93
CA ARG A 518 -13.31 -7.79 16.79
C ARG A 518 -14.10 -6.49 16.85
N VAL A 519 -14.83 -6.15 15.80
CA VAL A 519 -15.54 -4.87 15.63
C VAL A 519 -17.06 -5.03 15.61
N LYS A 520 -17.59 -6.05 16.27
CA LYS A 520 -19.02 -6.35 16.31
C LYS A 520 -19.89 -5.16 16.76
N ASP A 521 -19.35 -4.30 17.63
CA ASP A 521 -20.03 -3.18 18.26
C ASP A 521 -19.96 -1.87 17.43
N LEU A 522 -19.28 -1.88 16.29
CA LEU A 522 -19.24 -0.76 15.34
C LEU A 522 -20.45 -0.76 14.41
N THR A 523 -20.76 0.40 13.83
CA THR A 523 -21.74 0.51 12.74
C THR A 523 -21.27 -0.28 11.50
N ASP A 524 -22.19 -0.63 10.61
CA ASP A 524 -21.86 -1.37 9.38
C ASP A 524 -20.83 -0.64 8.53
N THR A 525 -20.90 0.69 8.41
CA THR A 525 -19.90 1.50 7.69
C THR A 525 -18.54 1.45 8.36
N GLU A 526 -18.45 1.59 9.67
CA GLU A 526 -17.19 1.52 10.41
C GLU A 526 -16.57 0.11 10.35
N LYS A 527 -17.41 -0.94 10.35
CA LYS A 527 -16.95 -2.30 10.07
C LYS A 527 -16.31 -2.41 8.69
N MET A 528 -16.92 -1.79 7.66
CA MET A 528 -16.35 -1.76 6.31
C MET A 528 -15.01 -1.01 6.28
N GLN A 529 -14.90 0.14 6.94
CA GLN A 529 -13.64 0.87 7.08
C GLN A 529 -12.55 0.01 7.76
N TYR A 530 -12.89 -0.70 8.83
CA TYR A 530 -11.94 -1.58 9.52
C TYR A 530 -11.47 -2.74 8.65
N ILE A 531 -12.34 -3.32 7.83
CA ILE A 531 -11.95 -4.33 6.84
C ILE A 531 -10.99 -3.73 5.81
N ASP A 532 -11.29 -2.56 5.27
CA ASP A 532 -10.42 -1.92 4.27
C ASP A 532 -9.07 -1.49 4.86
N LEU A 533 -9.01 -1.01 6.10
CA LEU A 533 -7.75 -0.71 6.80
C LEU A 533 -6.84 -1.94 6.97
N ASN A 534 -7.43 -3.14 7.07
CA ASN A 534 -6.67 -4.38 7.26
C ASN A 534 -6.37 -5.16 5.97
N PHE A 535 -7.15 -4.96 4.90
CA PHE A 535 -7.02 -5.70 3.65
C PHE A 535 -6.70 -4.79 2.46
N TRP A 536 -7.63 -3.90 2.09
CA TRP A 536 -7.52 -3.04 0.93
C TRP A 536 -6.35 -2.07 1.03
N LEU A 537 -6.25 -1.33 2.13
CA LEU A 537 -5.17 -0.37 2.35
C LEU A 537 -3.78 -1.03 2.26
N GLN A 538 -3.61 -2.18 2.93
CA GLN A 538 -2.31 -2.85 3.02
C GLN A 538 -1.97 -3.66 1.76
N GLY A 539 -2.96 -4.34 1.17
CA GLY A 539 -2.74 -5.29 0.07
C GLY A 539 -2.80 -4.68 -1.32
N ASP A 540 -3.46 -3.53 -1.46
CA ASP A 540 -3.59 -2.81 -2.73
C ASP A 540 -2.93 -1.42 -2.64
N ILE A 541 -3.49 -0.50 -1.86
CA ILE A 541 -3.14 0.93 -1.89
C ILE A 541 -1.67 1.17 -1.52
N LEU A 542 -1.23 0.70 -0.35
CA LEU A 542 0.15 0.93 0.11
C LEU A 542 1.17 0.06 -0.63
N LEU A 543 0.77 -1.14 -1.03
CA LEU A 543 1.64 -2.03 -1.79
C LEU A 543 2.02 -1.40 -3.13
N LYS A 544 1.02 -0.93 -3.92
CA LYS A 544 1.32 -0.28 -5.20
C LYS A 544 2.05 1.04 -5.03
N ALA A 545 1.71 1.84 -4.01
CA ALA A 545 2.38 3.11 -3.75
C ALA A 545 3.88 2.91 -3.48
N ASP A 546 4.26 1.95 -2.60
CA ASP A 546 5.67 1.64 -2.33
C ASP A 546 6.37 1.03 -3.55
N LYS A 547 5.75 0.02 -4.19
CA LYS A 547 6.39 -0.72 -5.27
C LYS A 547 6.61 0.13 -6.52
N MET A 548 5.64 0.96 -6.90
CA MET A 548 5.72 1.78 -8.11
C MET A 548 6.68 2.95 -7.94
N SER A 549 6.64 3.62 -6.80
CA SER A 549 7.61 4.68 -6.50
C SER A 549 9.03 4.13 -6.40
N MET A 550 9.21 3.01 -5.70
CA MET A 550 10.54 2.41 -5.56
C MET A 550 11.10 1.78 -6.83
N ALA A 551 10.27 1.40 -7.80
CA ALA A 551 10.74 1.00 -9.13
C ALA A 551 11.58 2.09 -9.82
N HIS A 552 11.51 3.33 -9.34
CA HIS A 552 12.22 4.50 -9.85
C HIS A 552 13.13 5.18 -8.81
N GLY A 553 13.41 4.55 -7.67
CA GLY A 553 14.21 5.16 -6.61
C GLY A 553 13.56 6.43 -6.03
N LEU A 554 12.24 6.45 -5.93
CA LEU A 554 11.45 7.56 -5.40
C LEU A 554 10.78 7.16 -4.08
N GLU A 555 10.90 7.99 -3.04
CA GLU A 555 10.24 7.76 -1.77
C GLU A 555 8.85 8.38 -1.75
N SER A 556 7.80 7.56 -1.72
CA SER A 556 6.44 8.02 -1.48
C SER A 556 6.13 8.06 0.02
N ARG A 557 5.62 9.21 0.50
CA ARG A 557 5.17 9.49 1.87
C ARG A 557 3.67 9.74 1.89
N VAL A 558 3.02 9.29 2.97
CA VAL A 558 1.54 9.26 3.08
C VAL A 558 1.06 10.00 4.33
N PRO A 559 0.97 11.34 4.32
CA PRO A 559 0.67 12.15 5.50
C PRO A 559 -0.64 11.75 6.22
N PHE A 560 -1.63 11.25 5.53
CA PHE A 560 -2.87 10.80 6.16
C PHE A 560 -2.71 9.59 7.08
N LEU A 561 -1.70 8.76 6.85
CA LEU A 561 -1.44 7.56 7.67
C LEU A 561 -0.48 7.83 8.83
N ASP A 562 -0.38 9.07 9.25
CA ASP A 562 0.33 9.45 10.45
C ASP A 562 -0.43 9.06 11.72
N ARG A 563 0.31 8.76 12.79
CA ARG A 563 -0.24 8.42 14.09
C ARG A 563 -1.19 9.50 14.65
N GLY A 564 -0.82 10.79 14.51
CA GLY A 564 -1.62 11.92 14.98
C GLY A 564 -2.94 12.01 14.23
N VAL A 565 -2.91 11.87 12.92
CA VAL A 565 -4.11 11.87 12.06
C VAL A 565 -5.04 10.69 12.42
N TYR A 566 -4.47 9.48 12.57
CA TYR A 566 -5.24 8.31 12.97
C TYR A 566 -5.93 8.51 14.34
N MET A 567 -5.25 9.11 15.32
CA MET A 567 -5.84 9.36 16.65
C MET A 567 -7.05 10.27 16.58
N VAL A 568 -7.10 11.22 15.64
CA VAL A 568 -8.30 12.03 15.39
C VAL A 568 -9.35 11.23 14.62
N ALA A 569 -8.94 10.57 13.52
CA ALA A 569 -9.87 9.89 12.62
C ALA A 569 -10.62 8.71 13.29
N LYS A 570 -9.94 7.94 14.18
CA LYS A 570 -10.57 6.82 14.89
C LYS A 570 -11.72 7.24 15.81
N ASP A 571 -11.67 8.50 16.29
CA ASP A 571 -12.65 9.06 17.24
C ASP A 571 -13.72 9.92 16.53
N LEU A 572 -13.73 10.03 15.20
CA LEU A 572 -14.75 10.79 14.48
C LEU A 572 -16.09 10.06 14.46
N PRO A 573 -17.19 10.75 14.77
CA PRO A 573 -18.55 10.23 14.56
C PRO A 573 -18.79 9.92 13.07
N LEU A 574 -19.69 8.96 12.79
CA LEU A 574 -19.99 8.56 11.42
C LEU A 574 -20.54 9.71 10.57
N GLU A 575 -21.39 10.56 11.15
CA GLU A 575 -21.98 11.75 10.50
C GLU A 575 -20.94 12.79 10.09
N GLU A 576 -19.77 12.83 10.75
CA GLU A 576 -18.66 13.69 10.38
C GLU A 576 -17.80 13.09 9.25
N LYS A 577 -17.91 11.78 9.04
CA LYS A 577 -17.28 11.07 7.94
C LYS A 577 -18.17 11.05 6.69
N ILE A 578 -19.45 10.73 6.86
CA ILE A 578 -20.38 10.48 5.75
C ILE A 578 -21.73 11.14 6.04
N SER A 579 -22.19 12.01 5.14
CA SER A 579 -23.52 12.59 5.14
C SER A 579 -24.43 11.89 4.11
N ASP A 580 -25.69 12.27 4.03
CA ASP A 580 -26.63 11.73 3.02
C ASP A 580 -26.19 12.02 1.59
N THR A 581 -25.40 13.06 1.34
CA THR A 581 -25.02 13.55 0.01
C THR A 581 -23.54 13.45 -0.28
N ASN A 582 -22.66 13.38 0.76
CA ASN A 582 -21.22 13.51 0.56
C ASN A 582 -20.43 12.56 1.48
N THR A 583 -19.20 12.28 1.08
CA THR A 583 -18.17 11.54 1.83
C THR A 583 -17.13 12.50 2.40
N LYS A 584 -16.38 12.11 3.44
CA LYS A 584 -15.36 12.94 4.10
C LYS A 584 -15.88 14.30 4.57
N THR A 585 -17.07 14.35 5.11
CA THR A 585 -17.83 15.60 5.38
C THR A 585 -16.98 16.63 6.12
N ALA A 586 -16.47 16.33 7.30
CA ALA A 586 -15.67 17.25 8.09
C ALA A 586 -14.30 17.56 7.46
N PHE A 587 -13.67 16.59 6.79
CA PHE A 587 -12.40 16.81 6.12
C PHE A 587 -12.55 17.75 4.90
N ARG A 588 -13.62 17.61 4.11
CA ARG A 588 -13.91 18.52 3.01
C ARG A 588 -14.11 19.97 3.48
N GLU A 589 -14.77 20.15 4.60
CA GLU A 589 -14.92 21.48 5.20
C GLU A 589 -13.57 22.08 5.62
N ALA A 590 -12.68 21.26 6.20
CA ALA A 590 -11.30 21.69 6.44
C ALA A 590 -10.58 22.07 5.14
N ALA A 591 -10.78 21.34 4.07
CA ALA A 591 -10.15 21.55 2.77
C ALA A 591 -10.59 22.86 2.08
N HIS A 592 -11.82 23.31 2.30
CA HIS A 592 -12.33 24.59 1.76
C HIS A 592 -11.48 25.82 2.15
N ARG A 593 -10.65 25.71 3.17
CA ARG A 593 -9.78 26.82 3.63
C ARG A 593 -8.59 27.06 2.71
N TYR A 594 -8.19 26.08 1.92
CA TYR A 594 -6.92 26.05 1.18
C TYR A 594 -7.08 25.85 -0.31
N MET A 595 -8.28 25.55 -0.77
CA MET A 595 -8.54 25.28 -2.17
C MET A 595 -9.94 25.75 -2.59
N PRO A 596 -10.19 25.94 -3.90
CA PRO A 596 -11.51 26.31 -4.43
C PRO A 596 -12.60 25.31 -4.02
N ALA A 597 -13.83 25.80 -3.83
CA ALA A 597 -14.97 24.95 -3.50
C ALA A 597 -15.16 23.82 -4.52
N ALA A 598 -14.93 24.08 -5.81
CA ALA A 598 -15.01 23.06 -6.86
C ALA A 598 -14.02 21.90 -6.65
N ALA A 599 -12.84 22.18 -6.06
CA ALA A 599 -11.84 21.17 -5.74
C ALA A 599 -12.23 20.39 -4.46
N ALA A 600 -12.62 21.12 -3.40
CA ALA A 600 -12.99 20.53 -2.12
C ALA A 600 -14.24 19.64 -2.21
N GLU A 601 -15.22 20.00 -3.08
CA GLU A 601 -16.48 19.30 -3.26
C GLU A 601 -16.44 18.21 -4.34
N LYS A 602 -15.36 18.10 -5.11
CA LYS A 602 -15.29 17.14 -6.22
C LYS A 602 -15.52 15.72 -5.72
N LYS A 603 -16.45 15.02 -6.35
CA LYS A 603 -16.75 13.62 -6.04
C LYS A 603 -15.57 12.73 -6.39
N LYS A 604 -15.28 11.76 -5.54
CA LYS A 604 -14.25 10.75 -5.79
C LYS A 604 -14.55 9.98 -7.08
N LEU A 605 -13.68 10.09 -8.06
CA LEU A 605 -13.75 9.30 -9.31
C LEU A 605 -12.83 8.07 -9.26
N GLY A 606 -11.90 8.02 -8.30
CA GLY A 606 -10.76 7.11 -8.31
C GLY A 606 -9.75 7.57 -9.36
N PHE A 607 -8.80 6.69 -9.71
CA PHE A 607 -7.90 6.89 -10.85
C PHE A 607 -8.35 5.95 -11.99
N PRO A 608 -9.30 6.37 -12.84
CA PRO A 608 -9.87 5.50 -13.84
C PRO A 608 -8.87 5.20 -14.95
N VAL A 609 -8.79 3.94 -15.36
CA VAL A 609 -7.95 3.46 -16.48
C VAL A 609 -8.88 2.88 -17.54
N PRO A 610 -8.71 3.19 -18.84
CA PRO A 610 -9.68 2.82 -19.89
C PRO A 610 -9.59 1.35 -20.35
N ILE A 611 -9.26 0.39 -19.43
CA ILE A 611 -9.19 -1.05 -19.70
C ILE A 611 -10.46 -1.58 -20.38
N ARG A 612 -11.63 -1.13 -19.92
CA ARG A 612 -12.91 -1.50 -20.48
C ARG A 612 -13.02 -1.18 -21.97
N ILE A 613 -12.45 -0.05 -22.40
CA ILE A 613 -12.44 0.41 -23.78
C ILE A 613 -11.42 -0.39 -24.58
N TRP A 614 -10.21 -0.50 -24.08
CA TRP A 614 -9.11 -1.18 -24.76
C TRP A 614 -9.42 -2.64 -25.07
N LEU A 615 -10.00 -3.38 -24.13
CA LEU A 615 -10.32 -4.80 -24.30
C LEU A 615 -11.36 -5.08 -25.42
N ARG A 616 -12.04 -4.04 -25.94
CA ARG A 616 -12.93 -4.14 -27.10
C ARG A 616 -12.24 -3.90 -28.44
N GLN A 617 -11.03 -3.31 -28.41
CA GLN A 617 -10.23 -3.06 -29.61
C GLN A 617 -9.50 -4.33 -30.03
N ASP A 618 -9.44 -4.62 -31.33
CA ASP A 618 -8.88 -5.85 -31.89
C ASP A 618 -7.47 -6.14 -31.43
N LYS A 619 -6.60 -5.13 -31.40
CA LYS A 619 -5.20 -5.26 -30.96
C LYS A 619 -5.11 -5.84 -29.55
N TYR A 620 -5.79 -5.23 -28.59
CA TYR A 620 -5.68 -5.60 -27.16
C TYR A 620 -6.51 -6.84 -26.82
N TYR A 621 -7.64 -7.03 -27.47
CA TYR A 621 -8.38 -8.29 -27.44
C TYR A 621 -7.46 -9.46 -27.85
N ASN A 622 -6.71 -9.34 -28.96
CA ASN A 622 -5.85 -10.41 -29.45
C ASN A 622 -4.66 -10.67 -28.50
N ILE A 623 -4.11 -9.64 -27.85
CA ILE A 623 -3.08 -9.82 -26.81
C ILE A 623 -3.61 -10.67 -25.66
N VAL A 624 -4.79 -10.33 -25.13
CA VAL A 624 -5.40 -11.08 -24.01
C VAL A 624 -5.83 -12.48 -24.47
N LYS A 625 -6.40 -12.63 -25.67
CA LYS A 625 -6.74 -13.92 -26.24
C LYS A 625 -5.52 -14.85 -26.31
N LYS A 626 -4.37 -14.36 -26.78
CA LYS A 626 -3.13 -15.13 -26.83
C LYS A 626 -2.71 -15.59 -25.42
N ALA A 627 -2.83 -14.72 -24.41
CA ALA A 627 -2.53 -15.09 -23.04
C ALA A 627 -3.51 -16.14 -22.48
N PHE A 628 -4.80 -16.00 -22.75
CA PHE A 628 -5.85 -16.93 -22.28
C PHE A 628 -5.78 -18.31 -22.93
N CYS A 629 -5.26 -18.39 -24.15
CA CYS A 629 -5.05 -19.66 -24.88
C CYS A 629 -3.61 -20.20 -24.73
N SER A 630 -2.81 -19.70 -23.80
CA SER A 630 -1.44 -20.15 -23.55
C SER A 630 -1.41 -21.43 -22.70
N LYS A 631 -0.29 -22.18 -22.80
CA LYS A 631 -0.05 -23.35 -21.93
C LYS A 631 -0.02 -22.97 -20.44
N GLU A 632 0.48 -21.79 -20.13
CA GLU A 632 0.51 -21.25 -18.76
C GLU A 632 -0.92 -21.05 -18.22
N ALA A 633 -1.83 -20.56 -19.06
CA ALA A 633 -3.24 -20.41 -18.65
C ALA A 633 -3.91 -21.76 -18.40
N GLU A 634 -3.60 -22.77 -19.20
CA GLU A 634 -4.15 -24.14 -19.05
C GLU A 634 -3.75 -24.80 -17.71
N ILE A 635 -2.65 -24.40 -17.08
CA ILE A 635 -2.25 -24.92 -15.77
C ILE A 635 -3.28 -24.54 -14.69
N PHE A 636 -3.80 -23.33 -14.74
CA PHE A 636 -4.57 -22.74 -13.67
C PHE A 636 -6.07 -22.59 -13.98
N PHE A 637 -6.43 -22.46 -15.26
CA PHE A 637 -7.76 -22.05 -15.68
C PHE A 637 -8.41 -22.98 -16.71
N HIS A 638 -9.73 -22.98 -16.73
CA HIS A 638 -10.55 -23.49 -17.82
C HIS A 638 -10.58 -22.40 -18.93
N THR A 639 -9.73 -22.54 -19.93
CA THR A 639 -9.48 -21.51 -20.96
C THR A 639 -10.73 -21.21 -21.81
N ASP A 640 -11.61 -22.19 -22.02
CA ASP A 640 -12.90 -22.01 -22.67
C ASP A 640 -13.83 -21.05 -21.89
N GLU A 641 -13.84 -21.11 -20.56
CA GLU A 641 -14.58 -20.17 -19.71
C GLU A 641 -13.97 -18.76 -19.75
N LEU A 642 -12.64 -18.65 -19.80
CA LEU A 642 -11.98 -17.37 -19.98
C LEU A 642 -12.33 -16.71 -21.32
N MET A 643 -12.35 -17.49 -22.39
CA MET A 643 -12.74 -17.00 -23.73
C MET A 643 -14.20 -16.54 -23.78
N LYS A 644 -15.13 -17.23 -23.07
CA LYS A 644 -16.52 -16.76 -22.96
C LYS A 644 -16.64 -15.38 -22.33
N LEU A 645 -15.84 -15.08 -21.28
CA LEU A 645 -15.80 -13.76 -20.65
C LEU A 645 -15.27 -12.69 -21.63
N LEU A 646 -14.16 -13.00 -22.31
CA LEU A 646 -13.50 -12.11 -23.23
C LEU A 646 -14.39 -11.77 -24.44
N ASP A 647 -15.00 -12.77 -25.04
CA ASP A 647 -15.89 -12.60 -26.21
C ASP A 647 -17.18 -11.86 -25.85
N ALA A 648 -17.77 -12.15 -24.69
CA ALA A 648 -18.97 -11.46 -24.22
C ALA A 648 -18.69 -9.97 -23.94
N HIS A 649 -17.52 -9.64 -23.37
CA HIS A 649 -17.09 -8.25 -23.15
C HIS A 649 -16.86 -7.52 -24.47
N ARG A 650 -16.15 -8.13 -25.43
CA ARG A 650 -15.91 -7.56 -26.76
C ARG A 650 -17.23 -7.30 -27.51
N ALA A 651 -18.17 -8.23 -27.44
CA ALA A 651 -19.49 -8.11 -28.05
C ALA A 651 -20.40 -7.07 -27.36
N GLY A 652 -19.97 -6.46 -26.25
CA GLY A 652 -20.76 -5.51 -25.48
C GLY A 652 -21.96 -6.12 -24.73
N LYS A 653 -22.03 -7.46 -24.62
CA LYS A 653 -23.12 -8.17 -23.92
C LYS A 653 -23.11 -7.90 -22.42
N GLU A 654 -21.93 -7.85 -21.83
CA GLU A 654 -21.73 -7.56 -20.39
C GLU A 654 -20.34 -6.98 -20.17
N ASP A 655 -20.15 -6.21 -19.08
CA ASP A 655 -18.85 -5.65 -18.70
C ASP A 655 -18.08 -6.64 -17.81
N TYR A 656 -17.20 -7.42 -18.43
CA TYR A 656 -16.28 -8.32 -17.76
C TYR A 656 -14.85 -7.75 -17.67
N SER A 657 -14.64 -6.46 -17.90
CA SER A 657 -13.29 -5.86 -17.96
C SER A 657 -12.45 -6.19 -16.71
N ARG A 658 -13.01 -6.04 -15.51
CA ARG A 658 -12.32 -6.37 -14.25
C ARG A 658 -11.97 -7.85 -14.12
N HIS A 659 -12.87 -8.75 -14.54
CA HIS A 659 -12.62 -10.20 -14.51
C HIS A 659 -11.48 -10.58 -15.45
N ILE A 660 -11.52 -10.07 -16.68
CA ILE A 660 -10.53 -10.30 -17.72
C ILE A 660 -9.18 -9.77 -17.27
N TRP A 661 -9.17 -8.53 -16.76
CA TRP A 661 -7.95 -7.86 -16.30
C TRP A 661 -7.30 -8.60 -15.13
N ASN A 662 -8.10 -9.08 -14.18
CA ASN A 662 -7.62 -9.87 -13.05
C ASN A 662 -6.86 -11.13 -13.51
N VAL A 663 -7.44 -11.91 -14.40
CA VAL A 663 -6.78 -13.13 -14.94
C VAL A 663 -5.57 -12.76 -15.79
N TYR A 664 -5.66 -11.75 -16.65
CA TYR A 664 -4.58 -11.32 -17.50
C TYR A 664 -3.36 -10.86 -16.68
N THR A 665 -3.59 -10.07 -15.64
CA THR A 665 -2.54 -9.60 -14.72
C THR A 665 -1.82 -10.77 -14.06
N PHE A 666 -2.54 -11.77 -13.56
CA PHE A 666 -1.93 -12.99 -13.01
C PHE A 666 -1.05 -13.70 -14.04
N LEU A 667 -1.52 -13.87 -15.27
CA LEU A 667 -0.75 -14.55 -16.32
C LEU A 667 0.50 -13.76 -16.71
N VAL A 668 0.41 -12.43 -16.79
CA VAL A 668 1.58 -11.58 -17.04
C VAL A 668 2.60 -11.70 -15.91
N TRP A 669 2.15 -11.61 -14.65
CA TRP A 669 3.00 -11.79 -13.48
C TRP A 669 3.64 -13.20 -13.44
N TYR A 670 2.87 -14.24 -13.68
CA TYR A 670 3.37 -15.62 -13.69
C TYR A 670 4.54 -15.78 -14.68
N ARG A 671 4.44 -15.16 -15.84
CA ARG A 671 5.51 -15.19 -16.84
C ARG A 671 6.79 -14.53 -16.36
N GLN A 672 6.70 -13.46 -15.54
CA GLN A 672 7.91 -12.77 -15.03
C GLN A 672 8.73 -13.67 -14.10
N TYR A 673 8.09 -14.54 -13.34
CA TYR A 673 8.74 -15.26 -12.25
C TYR A 673 8.89 -16.77 -12.46
N PHE A 674 8.08 -17.37 -13.33
CA PHE A 674 7.98 -18.81 -13.46
C PHE A 674 8.27 -19.33 -14.88
N VAL A 675 8.37 -18.46 -15.88
CA VAL A 675 8.66 -18.86 -17.26
C VAL A 675 10.10 -18.42 -17.60
N PRO A 676 11.03 -19.34 -17.81
CA PRO A 676 12.41 -19.02 -18.13
C PRO A 676 12.53 -18.10 -19.38
N GLY A 677 13.34 -17.06 -19.29
CA GLY A 677 13.58 -16.10 -20.38
C GLY A 677 12.41 -15.17 -20.71
N ALA A 678 11.32 -15.17 -19.93
CA ALA A 678 10.16 -14.30 -20.16
C ALA A 678 10.14 -13.05 -19.26
N CYS A 679 11.10 -12.89 -18.36
CA CYS A 679 11.20 -11.72 -17.49
C CYS A 679 11.47 -10.46 -18.32
N ALA A 680 10.70 -9.39 -18.06
CA ALA A 680 10.80 -8.10 -18.75
C ALA A 680 11.94 -7.21 -18.21
N VAL A 681 12.59 -7.62 -17.12
CA VAL A 681 13.72 -6.91 -16.49
C VAL A 681 14.87 -7.87 -16.37
N SER A 682 15.97 -7.58 -17.04
CA SER A 682 17.20 -8.35 -16.93
C SER A 682 18.04 -7.89 -15.72
N LEU A 683 19.01 -8.70 -15.31
CA LEU A 683 19.97 -8.28 -14.29
C LEU A 683 20.82 -7.07 -14.77
N GLU A 684 21.10 -6.98 -16.07
CA GLU A 684 21.78 -5.83 -16.66
C GLU A 684 20.96 -4.55 -16.52
N ASP A 685 19.64 -4.63 -16.72
CA ASP A 685 18.74 -3.48 -16.49
C ASP A 685 18.75 -3.03 -15.02
N GLU A 686 18.77 -3.97 -14.07
CA GLU A 686 18.86 -3.66 -12.65
C GLU A 686 20.19 -2.99 -12.28
N LEU A 687 21.30 -3.52 -12.78
CA LEU A 687 22.63 -2.95 -12.56
C LEU A 687 22.82 -1.58 -13.24
N ALA A 688 22.23 -1.36 -14.41
CA ALA A 688 22.27 -0.08 -15.11
C ALA A 688 21.58 1.05 -14.32
N MET A 689 20.59 0.73 -13.48
CA MET A 689 19.93 1.73 -12.62
C MET A 689 20.90 2.36 -11.60
N GLU A 690 21.90 1.63 -11.11
CA GLU A 690 22.94 2.16 -10.20
C GLU A 690 23.76 3.26 -10.91
N HIS A 691 24.19 3.02 -12.14
CA HIS A 691 25.03 3.98 -12.91
C HIS A 691 24.27 5.26 -13.31
N MET A 692 23.00 5.14 -13.69
CA MET A 692 22.18 6.30 -14.04
C MET A 692 22.01 7.29 -12.88
N HIS A 693 22.01 6.81 -11.64
CA HIS A 693 21.91 7.65 -10.45
C HIS A 693 23.26 8.24 -10.00
N GLU A 694 24.37 7.55 -10.23
CA GLU A 694 25.70 8.11 -9.97
C GLU A 694 25.98 9.36 -10.81
N ASP A 695 25.61 9.35 -12.10
CA ASP A 695 25.78 10.50 -12.98
C ASP A 695 24.92 11.69 -12.55
N LYS A 696 23.65 11.49 -12.15
CA LYS A 696 22.77 12.52 -11.61
C LYS A 696 23.30 13.11 -10.29
N ASN A 697 23.79 12.27 -9.38
CA ASN A 697 24.35 12.76 -8.11
C ASN A 697 25.62 13.59 -8.33
N ARG A 698 26.43 13.29 -9.37
CA ARG A 698 27.59 14.10 -9.77
C ARG A 698 27.18 15.46 -10.33
N GLU A 699 26.12 15.53 -11.12
CA GLU A 699 25.58 16.79 -11.63
C GLU A 699 25.04 17.68 -10.51
N VAL A 700 24.32 17.13 -9.53
CA VAL A 700 23.79 17.86 -8.37
C VAL A 700 24.89 18.33 -7.40
N LEU A 701 26.00 17.58 -7.27
CA LEU A 701 27.14 17.98 -6.42
C LEU A 701 28.04 19.02 -7.10
N ASN A 702 27.98 19.15 -8.43
CA ASN A 702 28.73 20.12 -9.23
C ASN A 702 27.95 21.40 -9.55
N ALA A 703 26.65 21.45 -9.27
CA ALA A 703 25.77 22.61 -9.39
C ALA A 703 25.58 23.29 -8.02
#